data_c814c563d606bb04e4d689d0beb55ad8
#
_entry.id   c814c563d606bb04e4d689d0beb55ad8
#
_cell.length_a   1.000
_cell.length_b   1.000
_cell.length_c   1.000
_cell.angle_alpha   90.00
_cell.angle_beta   90.00
_cell.angle_gamma   90.00
#
_symmetry.space_group_name_H-M   'P 1'
#
loop_
_entity.id
_entity.type
_entity.pdbx_description
1 polymer ?
#
loop_
_entity_poly.entity_id
_entity_poly.type
_entity_poly.pdbx_seq_one_letter_code
_entity_poly.pdbx_strand_id
1 'polypeptide(L)'
;EEIALVANQIEKLVRREGLRYRDVAVVTGDLESYGKEAAFQFGEKGNPFFLDDKKSILENPLVEYIRAALEAVRRDFSYEAMFRYVKCGLAAEPEERELCDRMENYCLALGIRGFKRWSAPWELIYRNGKQINMEELNAFREKIAAPLFHLRESFRREDATVRSMTEALVEFLTETEAERKILDWSERFREQGEYQLADEYSQVYGLVMELFDRLAALLGEETAGQKEYGEILDAGFGEIKVGVIPATVDRVAVGDITRTRLTHVKALFFVGVNDGIVPAKREKGGILSETEREFLEACDLELAPTARKEGFLQRFYLYLALTKPERKLILSYASMNQAGKGLRPSSLIRELEKLFPRLTEREAAGELSVVSELKGKKVLAEGLRESREQADPKFLELYRYFWNREENREELSRLVEAAFYSYEERGIGRAAARELYGKILSGSVTRLEQYEACAYAHFLSYGLELRERQEYELKAADVGNLFHGAIDLSFKKAAERGIRLQELDGAGRDALADAAVAEAIAGYGGNIMSSSARNAYLAGKVGRITRKTLWALAEQLKKGEFTPAGFEVSFSAIDNLEAMKISLTEDEALHLQGRIDRMDLCEDEKHVYVKIIDYKSGSTSFDLAALYYGLQLQLVVYMDAAMELLERRNPDKEIVPAGVFYYHIDDPMVDGEEAATKEDVDRLVLKKLRMDGLVNSELEVISLMDQEIEKASDVIPVAIKDGLVQEAKSSVANRERFGALRRFVRGKLKGAGLEILDGAMGIGPYKQGRRTACDYCPYHGVCGFDRRLPGYEYRKLKDKKPEEIWQEIEGGDREEQ
;
A
#
# COMPACT_ATOMS: atom_id res chain seq x y z
N GLU A 1 19.85 18.37 -16.53
CA GLU A 1 20.96 18.28 -17.52
C GLU A 1 21.80 19.55 -17.55
N GLU A 2 21.22 20.76 -17.74
CA GLU A 2 21.93 22.04 -17.78
C GLU A 2 22.84 22.23 -16.58
N ILE A 3 22.34 22.11 -15.36
CA ILE A 3 23.14 22.25 -14.12
C ILE A 3 24.23 21.17 -13.99
N ALA A 4 23.92 19.94 -14.46
CA ALA A 4 24.90 18.87 -14.46
C ALA A 4 26.12 19.19 -15.36
N LEU A 5 25.88 19.85 -16.50
CA LEU A 5 26.91 20.32 -17.40
C LEU A 5 27.72 21.48 -16.80
N VAL A 6 27.03 22.42 -16.15
CA VAL A 6 27.67 23.54 -15.44
C VAL A 6 28.59 22.99 -14.34
N ALA A 7 28.13 22.04 -13.54
CA ALA A 7 28.97 21.44 -12.49
C ALA A 7 30.22 20.75 -13.07
N ASN A 8 30.09 20.05 -14.23
CA ASN A 8 31.26 19.49 -14.92
C ASN A 8 32.24 20.55 -15.44
N GLN A 9 31.70 21.66 -15.95
CA GLN A 9 32.54 22.75 -16.43
C GLN A 9 33.28 23.45 -15.28
N ILE A 10 32.61 23.61 -14.13
CA ILE A 10 33.23 24.15 -12.91
C ILE A 10 34.41 23.27 -12.48
N GLU A 11 34.24 21.94 -12.44
CA GLU A 11 35.34 21.03 -12.14
C GLU A 11 36.50 21.14 -13.14
N LYS A 12 36.19 21.27 -14.45
CA LYS A 12 37.22 21.49 -15.47
C LYS A 12 38.01 22.81 -15.21
N LEU A 13 37.28 23.89 -14.88
CA LEU A 13 37.91 25.19 -14.57
C LEU A 13 38.84 25.11 -13.35
N VAL A 14 38.38 24.44 -12.30
CA VAL A 14 39.16 24.28 -11.06
C VAL A 14 40.39 23.39 -11.30
N ARG A 15 40.21 22.22 -11.92
CA ARG A 15 41.26 21.21 -12.06
C ARG A 15 42.29 21.53 -13.19
N ARG A 16 41.82 22.14 -14.29
CA ARG A 16 42.65 22.36 -15.44
C ARG A 16 43.15 23.80 -15.58
N GLU A 17 42.34 24.78 -15.13
CA GLU A 17 42.70 26.19 -15.30
C GLU A 17 43.11 26.86 -13.96
N GLY A 18 43.14 26.11 -12.87
CA GLY A 18 43.68 26.57 -11.58
C GLY A 18 42.77 27.60 -10.86
N LEU A 19 41.48 27.71 -11.21
CA LEU A 19 40.55 28.53 -10.47
C LEU A 19 40.22 27.87 -9.12
N ARG A 20 39.85 28.69 -8.14
CA ARG A 20 39.27 28.19 -6.90
C ARG A 20 37.73 28.18 -7.01
N TYR A 21 37.06 27.39 -6.21
CA TYR A 21 35.59 27.37 -6.21
C TYR A 21 34.98 28.75 -5.91
N ARG A 22 35.56 29.51 -5.03
CA ARG A 22 35.18 30.92 -4.74
C ARG A 22 35.35 31.90 -5.89
N ASP A 23 36.18 31.57 -6.89
CA ASP A 23 36.35 32.38 -8.08
C ASP A 23 35.22 32.19 -9.10
N VAL A 24 34.32 31.21 -8.85
CA VAL A 24 33.21 30.84 -9.73
C VAL A 24 31.89 31.14 -9.07
N ALA A 25 30.95 31.69 -9.84
CA ALA A 25 29.59 31.90 -9.43
C ALA A 25 28.61 31.36 -10.46
N VAL A 26 27.43 30.97 -10.00
CA VAL A 26 26.28 30.57 -10.82
C VAL A 26 25.12 31.47 -10.47
N VAL A 27 24.52 32.12 -11.43
CA VAL A 27 23.34 32.98 -11.24
C VAL A 27 22.19 32.53 -12.14
N THR A 28 21.00 32.73 -11.66
CA THR A 28 19.77 32.41 -12.42
C THR A 28 18.68 33.46 -12.15
N GLY A 29 17.71 33.57 -13.02
CA GLY A 29 16.48 34.34 -12.80
C GLY A 29 15.34 33.49 -12.16
N ASP A 30 15.57 32.18 -11.96
CA ASP A 30 14.63 31.26 -11.33
C ASP A 30 15.39 30.39 -10.33
N LEU A 31 15.65 30.96 -9.15
CA LEU A 31 16.38 30.26 -8.10
C LEU A 31 15.56 29.13 -7.48
N GLU A 32 14.25 29.21 -7.52
CA GLU A 32 13.36 28.18 -6.95
C GLU A 32 13.55 26.82 -7.67
N SER A 33 13.57 26.83 -9.00
CA SER A 33 13.78 25.61 -9.80
C SER A 33 15.26 25.21 -9.88
N TYR A 34 16.14 26.17 -10.20
CA TYR A 34 17.56 25.92 -10.43
C TYR A 34 18.36 25.71 -9.16
N GLY A 35 17.94 26.28 -8.04
CA GLY A 35 18.61 26.12 -6.75
C GLY A 35 18.56 24.69 -6.21
N LYS A 36 17.40 24.06 -6.28
CA LYS A 36 17.22 22.66 -5.89
C LYS A 36 18.09 21.73 -6.74
N GLU A 37 18.07 21.93 -8.05
CA GLU A 37 18.88 21.14 -8.98
C GLU A 37 20.39 21.38 -8.78
N ALA A 38 20.78 22.62 -8.50
CA ALA A 38 22.18 22.94 -8.19
C ALA A 38 22.64 22.26 -6.89
N ALA A 39 21.82 22.29 -5.84
CA ALA A 39 22.11 21.61 -4.59
C ALA A 39 22.30 20.10 -4.80
N PHE A 40 21.41 19.48 -5.57
CA PHE A 40 21.52 18.06 -5.93
C PHE A 40 22.76 17.75 -6.75
N GLN A 41 22.97 18.44 -7.88
CA GLN A 41 24.06 18.14 -8.81
C GLN A 41 25.44 18.45 -8.25
N PHE A 42 25.56 19.52 -7.46
CA PHE A 42 26.83 19.90 -6.84
C PHE A 42 27.17 19.00 -5.65
N GLY A 43 26.16 18.63 -4.85
CA GLY A 43 26.30 17.66 -3.78
C GLY A 43 26.74 16.29 -4.29
N GLU A 44 26.06 15.77 -5.32
CA GLU A 44 26.38 14.52 -5.98
C GLU A 44 27.79 14.45 -6.56
N LYS A 45 28.38 15.59 -6.90
CA LYS A 45 29.73 15.66 -7.49
C LYS A 45 30.80 16.10 -6.48
N GLY A 46 30.41 16.37 -5.26
CA GLY A 46 31.31 16.86 -4.24
C GLY A 46 31.86 18.27 -4.52
N ASN A 47 31.18 19.09 -5.33
CA ASN A 47 31.53 20.47 -5.58
C ASN A 47 31.07 21.33 -4.39
N PRO A 48 31.99 21.96 -3.64
CA PRO A 48 31.58 22.82 -2.54
C PRO A 48 30.83 24.04 -3.07
N PHE A 49 29.63 24.26 -2.60
CA PHE A 49 28.79 25.38 -3.03
C PHE A 49 28.10 26.06 -1.84
N PHE A 50 27.65 27.26 -2.08
CA PHE A 50 26.78 28.02 -1.20
C PHE A 50 25.56 28.49 -1.99
N LEU A 51 24.36 28.06 -1.60
CA LEU A 51 23.12 28.51 -2.19
C LEU A 51 22.63 29.73 -1.40
N ASP A 52 22.66 30.90 -2.05
CA ASP A 52 22.14 32.15 -1.49
C ASP A 52 20.62 32.18 -1.62
N ASP A 53 19.95 31.29 -0.86
CA ASP A 53 18.51 31.24 -0.76
C ASP A 53 18.05 31.39 0.68
N LYS A 54 16.93 32.09 0.86
CA LYS A 54 16.27 32.18 2.15
C LYS A 54 15.31 31.02 2.28
N LYS A 55 15.64 30.06 3.16
CA LYS A 55 14.77 28.91 3.40
C LYS A 55 13.54 29.31 4.21
N SER A 56 12.38 28.89 3.77
CA SER A 56 11.15 28.97 4.54
C SER A 56 11.22 28.04 5.75
N ILE A 57 10.67 28.44 6.89
CA ILE A 57 10.58 27.60 8.08
C ILE A 57 9.38 26.62 8.01
N LEU A 58 8.55 26.67 6.97
CA LEU A 58 7.33 25.85 6.86
C LEU A 58 7.57 24.36 6.92
N GLU A 59 8.73 23.88 6.44
CA GLU A 59 9.11 22.47 6.46
C GLU A 59 9.90 22.10 7.73
N ASN A 60 10.13 23.05 8.65
CA ASN A 60 10.86 22.76 9.87
C ASN A 60 10.00 21.97 10.85
N PRO A 61 10.55 20.91 11.50
CA PRO A 61 9.81 20.08 12.46
C PRO A 61 9.15 20.84 13.60
N LEU A 62 9.69 21.98 14.05
CA LEU A 62 9.05 22.80 15.08
C LEU A 62 7.71 23.38 14.61
N VAL A 63 7.68 23.88 13.37
CA VAL A 63 6.45 24.41 12.77
C VAL A 63 5.43 23.29 12.58
N GLU A 64 5.89 22.14 12.10
CA GLU A 64 5.05 20.95 11.94
C GLU A 64 4.51 20.45 13.29
N TYR A 65 5.31 20.52 14.35
CA TYR A 65 4.91 20.13 15.70
C TYR A 65 3.77 21.02 16.22
N ILE A 66 3.89 22.33 16.05
CA ILE A 66 2.86 23.29 16.44
C ILE A 66 1.57 23.04 15.64
N ARG A 67 1.67 22.90 14.33
CA ARG A 67 0.54 22.62 13.44
C ARG A 67 -0.17 21.31 13.80
N ALA A 68 0.61 20.27 14.05
CA ALA A 68 0.08 18.95 14.40
C ALA A 68 -0.61 18.95 15.76
N ALA A 69 -0.06 19.67 16.75
CA ALA A 69 -0.68 19.84 18.07
C ALA A 69 -2.03 20.57 17.97
N LEU A 70 -2.08 21.67 17.23
CA LEU A 70 -3.32 22.42 16.97
C LEU A 70 -4.34 21.56 16.24
N GLU A 71 -3.91 20.81 15.24
CA GLU A 71 -4.78 19.90 14.50
C GLU A 71 -5.32 18.76 15.38
N ALA A 72 -4.50 18.19 16.26
CA ALA A 72 -4.92 17.17 17.21
C ALA A 72 -6.03 17.67 18.13
N VAL A 73 -5.90 18.89 18.67
CA VAL A 73 -6.92 19.52 19.49
C VAL A 73 -8.18 19.81 18.67
N ARG A 74 -8.03 20.37 17.47
CA ARG A 74 -9.16 20.77 16.60
C ARG A 74 -9.97 19.56 16.10
N ARG A 75 -9.29 18.46 15.73
CA ARG A 75 -9.93 17.23 15.22
C ARG A 75 -10.28 16.23 16.31
N ASP A 76 -10.39 16.68 17.55
CA ASP A 76 -10.74 15.86 18.70
C ASP A 76 -9.90 14.58 18.79
N PHE A 77 -8.56 14.69 18.69
CA PHE A 77 -7.62 13.59 18.83
C PHE A 77 -7.88 12.47 17.80
N SER A 78 -8.14 12.85 16.53
CA SER A 78 -8.24 11.86 15.47
C SER A 78 -6.93 11.10 15.30
N TYR A 79 -6.99 9.88 14.74
CA TYR A 79 -5.81 9.04 14.54
C TYR A 79 -4.73 9.78 13.73
N GLU A 80 -5.12 10.36 12.59
CA GLU A 80 -4.20 11.05 11.68
C GLU A 80 -3.50 12.24 12.36
N ALA A 81 -4.26 13.06 13.09
CA ALA A 81 -3.73 14.24 13.75
C ALA A 81 -2.78 13.86 14.91
N MET A 82 -3.14 12.86 15.70
CA MET A 82 -2.30 12.39 16.81
C MET A 82 -0.99 11.77 16.31
N PHE A 83 -1.02 10.93 15.27
CA PHE A 83 0.21 10.33 14.78
C PHE A 83 1.05 11.25 13.88
N ARG A 84 0.46 12.28 13.32
CA ARG A 84 1.20 13.40 12.75
C ARG A 84 1.99 14.14 13.86
N TYR A 85 1.37 14.41 14.99
CA TYR A 85 2.00 15.03 16.17
C TYR A 85 3.11 14.14 16.76
N VAL A 86 2.84 12.86 16.99
CA VAL A 86 3.82 11.93 17.58
C VAL A 86 5.05 11.74 16.67
N LYS A 87 4.83 11.66 15.35
CA LYS A 87 5.90 11.35 14.37
C LYS A 87 6.74 12.54 13.91
N CYS A 88 6.43 13.77 14.34
CA CYS A 88 7.26 14.94 13.99
C CYS A 88 8.65 14.91 14.65
N GLY A 89 8.87 14.01 15.63
CA GLY A 89 10.15 13.82 16.30
C GLY A 89 10.38 14.68 17.55
N LEU A 90 9.45 15.58 17.89
CA LEU A 90 9.54 16.44 19.08
C LEU A 90 8.65 15.97 20.24
N ALA A 91 7.61 15.16 19.97
CA ALA A 91 6.72 14.64 20.98
C ALA A 91 7.36 13.55 21.85
N ALA A 92 8.27 12.76 21.27
CA ALA A 92 8.95 11.65 21.95
C ALA A 92 10.46 11.74 21.75
N GLU A 93 11.23 11.11 22.64
CA GLU A 93 12.68 11.00 22.49
C GLU A 93 13.03 9.92 21.45
N PRO A 94 14.21 9.98 20.80
CA PRO A 94 14.64 9.02 19.80
C PRO A 94 14.63 7.56 20.28
N GLU A 95 14.92 7.33 21.56
CA GLU A 95 14.93 6.01 22.20
C GLU A 95 13.53 5.42 22.38
N GLU A 96 12.50 6.25 22.37
CA GLU A 96 11.09 5.87 22.54
C GLU A 96 10.41 5.51 21.21
N ARG A 97 11.14 5.47 20.11
CA ARG A 97 10.57 5.19 18.77
C ARG A 97 9.80 3.87 18.72
N GLU A 98 10.30 2.83 19.39
CA GLU A 98 9.59 1.55 19.45
C GLU A 98 8.27 1.65 20.20
N LEU A 99 8.21 2.47 21.26
CA LEU A 99 6.95 2.75 21.98
C LEU A 99 5.96 3.53 21.12
N CYS A 100 6.43 4.48 20.32
CA CYS A 100 5.59 5.17 19.34
C CYS A 100 4.95 4.17 18.35
N ASP A 101 5.74 3.24 17.80
CA ASP A 101 5.27 2.24 16.85
C ASP A 101 4.28 1.25 17.52
N ARG A 102 4.56 0.83 18.75
CA ARG A 102 3.63 -0.01 19.53
C ARG A 102 2.32 0.71 19.84
N MET A 103 2.38 1.98 20.23
CA MET A 103 1.21 2.82 20.47
C MET A 103 0.38 2.99 19.21
N GLU A 104 1.02 3.22 18.05
CA GLU A 104 0.33 3.31 16.77
C GLU A 104 -0.40 2.02 16.43
N ASN A 105 0.28 0.87 16.52
CA ASN A 105 -0.32 -0.43 16.27
C ASN A 105 -1.51 -0.71 17.20
N TYR A 106 -1.41 -0.32 18.46
CA TYR A 106 -2.48 -0.43 19.43
C TYR A 106 -3.70 0.43 19.04
N CYS A 107 -3.46 1.69 18.70
CA CYS A 107 -4.52 2.62 18.28
C CYS A 107 -5.21 2.17 17.00
N LEU A 108 -4.45 1.66 16.01
CA LEU A 108 -4.98 1.10 14.78
C LEU A 108 -5.85 -0.13 15.03
N ALA A 109 -5.36 -1.08 15.82
CA ALA A 109 -6.04 -2.34 16.07
C ALA A 109 -7.36 -2.18 16.83
N LEU A 110 -7.45 -1.18 17.72
CA LEU A 110 -8.60 -0.95 18.59
C LEU A 110 -9.43 0.28 18.23
N GLY A 111 -9.04 1.00 17.16
CA GLY A 111 -9.76 2.19 16.72
C GLY A 111 -9.74 3.32 17.74
N ILE A 112 -8.62 3.53 18.43
CA ILE A 112 -8.49 4.57 19.46
C ILE A 112 -8.50 5.94 18.77
N ARG A 113 -9.53 6.73 19.07
CA ARG A 113 -9.72 8.10 18.58
C ARG A 113 -10.64 8.87 19.51
N GLY A 114 -10.51 10.18 19.50
CA GLY A 114 -11.30 11.10 20.30
C GLY A 114 -10.72 11.32 21.70
N PHE A 115 -10.89 12.55 22.21
CA PHE A 115 -10.42 12.97 23.51
C PHE A 115 -10.78 11.99 24.64
N LYS A 116 -12.04 11.52 24.67
CA LYS A 116 -12.53 10.59 25.68
C LYS A 116 -11.72 9.29 25.77
N ARG A 117 -11.22 8.77 24.64
CA ARG A 117 -10.40 7.56 24.63
C ARG A 117 -8.93 7.85 24.96
N TRP A 118 -8.42 8.99 24.56
CA TRP A 118 -7.04 9.39 24.86
C TRP A 118 -6.86 9.79 26.33
N SER A 119 -7.88 10.36 26.99
CA SER A 119 -7.83 10.78 28.40
C SER A 119 -8.06 9.64 29.40
N ALA A 120 -8.61 8.51 28.96
CA ALA A 120 -8.84 7.35 29.81
C ALA A 120 -7.72 6.31 29.68
N PRO A 121 -7.40 5.56 30.74
CA PRO A 121 -6.47 4.42 30.64
C PRO A 121 -6.96 3.38 29.62
N TRP A 122 -6.00 2.78 28.91
CA TRP A 122 -6.29 1.70 27.98
C TRP A 122 -6.14 0.34 28.68
N GLU A 123 -7.17 -0.50 28.56
CA GLU A 123 -7.26 -1.80 29.26
C GLU A 123 -7.41 -2.99 28.31
N LEU A 124 -7.84 -2.74 27.06
CA LEU A 124 -8.15 -3.79 26.11
C LEU A 124 -6.88 -4.39 25.51
N ILE A 125 -6.80 -5.72 25.44
CA ILE A 125 -5.73 -6.44 24.75
C ILE A 125 -6.30 -6.96 23.43
N TYR A 126 -5.67 -6.62 22.29
CA TYR A 126 -6.11 -7.14 21.01
C TYR A 126 -5.49 -8.52 20.69
N ARG A 127 -6.23 -9.31 19.93
CA ARG A 127 -6.07 -10.78 19.80
C ARG A 127 -4.72 -11.28 19.27
N ASN A 128 -3.94 -10.46 18.59
CA ASN A 128 -2.64 -10.82 18.00
C ASN A 128 -1.46 -10.00 18.58
N GLY A 129 -1.67 -9.30 19.68
CA GLY A 129 -0.59 -8.58 20.36
C GLY A 129 0.35 -9.58 21.06
N LYS A 130 1.65 -9.55 20.74
CA LYS A 130 2.70 -10.01 21.67
C LYS A 130 2.37 -9.36 23.02
N GLN A 131 2.74 -9.98 24.13
CA GLN A 131 2.49 -9.41 25.47
C GLN A 131 2.83 -7.91 25.51
N ILE A 132 1.79 -7.07 25.43
CA ILE A 132 1.93 -5.62 25.49
C ILE A 132 1.99 -5.26 26.96
N ASN A 133 3.06 -4.59 27.37
CA ASN A 133 3.11 -3.99 28.70
C ASN A 133 2.16 -2.78 28.73
N MET A 134 0.94 -2.99 29.25
CA MET A 134 -0.10 -1.98 29.31
C MET A 134 0.24 -0.82 30.23
N GLU A 135 1.02 -1.05 31.29
CA GLU A 135 1.46 -0.03 32.21
C GLU A 135 2.43 0.95 31.52
N GLU A 136 3.44 0.42 30.82
CA GLU A 136 4.39 1.19 30.02
C GLU A 136 3.68 1.97 28.89
N LEU A 137 2.75 1.32 28.17
CA LEU A 137 2.00 1.94 27.10
C LEU A 137 1.11 3.09 27.60
N ASN A 138 0.45 2.92 28.77
CA ASN A 138 -0.37 3.97 29.37
C ASN A 138 0.47 5.13 29.90
N ALA A 139 1.63 4.86 30.53
CA ALA A 139 2.56 5.91 30.95
C ALA A 139 3.03 6.75 29.75
N PHE A 140 3.37 6.07 28.65
CA PHE A 140 3.77 6.74 27.42
C PHE A 140 2.61 7.53 26.78
N ARG A 141 1.39 6.97 26.72
CA ARG A 141 0.19 7.68 26.29
C ARG A 141 -0.01 8.98 27.06
N GLU A 142 0.12 8.92 28.40
CA GLU A 142 -0.07 10.08 29.27
C GLU A 142 1.00 11.15 29.01
N LYS A 143 2.27 10.76 28.91
CA LYS A 143 3.37 11.64 28.54
C LYS A 143 3.10 12.40 27.24
N ILE A 144 2.61 11.70 26.22
CA ILE A 144 2.35 12.28 24.88
C ILE A 144 1.09 13.15 24.88
N ALA A 145 0.04 12.75 25.59
CA ALA A 145 -1.28 13.38 25.46
C ALA A 145 -1.53 14.50 26.48
N ALA A 146 -0.90 14.49 27.66
CA ALA A 146 -1.15 15.49 28.71
C ALA A 146 -0.91 16.93 28.24
N PRO A 147 0.18 17.28 27.52
CA PRO A 147 0.39 18.64 27.03
C PRO A 147 -0.72 19.09 26.08
N LEU A 148 -1.25 18.18 25.26
CA LEU A 148 -2.36 18.46 24.37
C LEU A 148 -3.69 18.67 25.13
N PHE A 149 -3.86 18.05 26.30
CA PHE A 149 -5.05 18.28 27.12
C PHE A 149 -5.06 19.69 27.70
N HIS A 150 -3.91 20.19 28.20
CA HIS A 150 -3.76 21.55 28.68
C HIS A 150 -4.01 22.57 27.55
N LEU A 151 -3.42 22.34 26.39
CA LEU A 151 -3.64 23.16 25.20
C LEU A 151 -5.13 23.19 24.81
N ARG A 152 -5.80 22.02 24.81
CA ARG A 152 -7.23 21.91 24.51
C ARG A 152 -8.11 22.71 25.48
N GLU A 153 -7.84 22.70 26.76
CA GLU A 153 -8.60 23.43 27.75
C GLU A 153 -8.53 24.94 27.49
N SER A 154 -7.34 25.46 27.21
CA SER A 154 -7.13 26.87 26.90
C SER A 154 -7.84 27.30 25.63
N PHE A 155 -7.83 26.46 24.59
CA PHE A 155 -8.45 26.75 23.29
C PHE A 155 -10.00 26.60 23.26
N ARG A 156 -10.61 26.00 24.28
CA ARG A 156 -12.07 25.81 24.36
C ARG A 156 -12.79 26.87 25.19
N ARG A 157 -12.09 27.83 25.74
CA ARG A 157 -12.71 28.94 26.47
C ARG A 157 -13.52 29.78 25.50
N GLU A 158 -14.73 30.17 25.90
CA GLU A 158 -15.60 31.00 25.07
C GLU A 158 -15.04 32.43 24.86
N ASP A 159 -14.17 32.88 25.77
CA ASP A 159 -13.50 34.16 25.78
C ASP A 159 -12.04 34.10 25.29
N ALA A 160 -11.68 33.03 24.58
CA ALA A 160 -10.31 32.85 24.11
C ALA A 160 -9.93 33.95 23.10
N THR A 161 -8.88 34.70 23.44
CA THR A 161 -8.29 35.73 22.60
C THR A 161 -7.01 35.20 21.92
N VAL A 162 -6.57 35.88 20.87
CA VAL A 162 -5.29 35.56 20.21
C VAL A 162 -4.14 35.52 21.21
N ARG A 163 -4.12 36.43 22.19
CA ARG A 163 -3.11 36.46 23.26
C ARG A 163 -3.17 35.16 24.09
N SER A 164 -4.34 34.82 24.62
CA SER A 164 -4.48 33.62 25.48
C SER A 164 -4.16 32.31 24.75
N MET A 165 -4.48 32.22 23.45
CA MET A 165 -4.13 31.10 22.63
C MET A 165 -2.62 31.01 22.35
N THR A 166 -1.97 32.16 22.14
CA THR A 166 -0.52 32.24 21.93
C THR A 166 0.23 31.89 23.21
N GLU A 167 -0.20 32.41 24.38
CA GLU A 167 0.36 32.05 25.69
C GLU A 167 0.24 30.54 25.95
N ALA A 168 -0.90 29.93 25.64
CA ALA A 168 -1.09 28.50 25.77
C ALA A 168 -0.16 27.67 24.84
N LEU A 169 0.17 28.18 23.65
CA LEU A 169 1.17 27.55 22.78
C LEU A 169 2.59 27.68 23.36
N VAL A 170 2.93 28.83 23.94
CA VAL A 170 4.24 29.01 24.59
C VAL A 170 4.37 28.07 25.79
N GLU A 171 3.32 27.93 26.60
CA GLU A 171 3.28 26.99 27.71
C GLU A 171 3.45 25.54 27.21
N PHE A 172 2.74 25.15 26.14
CA PHE A 172 2.86 23.85 25.49
C PHE A 172 4.28 23.58 25.01
N LEU A 173 4.94 24.52 24.32
CA LEU A 173 6.32 24.39 23.85
C LEU A 173 7.33 24.29 25.01
N THR A 174 7.04 24.98 26.11
CA THR A 174 7.86 24.94 27.33
C THR A 174 7.70 23.60 28.04
N GLU A 175 6.47 23.13 28.24
CA GLU A 175 6.15 21.83 28.86
C GLU A 175 6.78 20.67 28.13
N THR A 176 6.79 20.72 26.79
CA THR A 176 7.35 19.67 25.94
C THR A 176 8.85 19.80 25.69
N GLU A 177 9.50 20.80 26.29
CA GLU A 177 10.94 21.11 26.10
C GLU A 177 11.35 21.26 24.62
N ALA A 178 10.47 21.81 23.78
CA ALA A 178 10.67 21.93 22.35
C ALA A 178 11.96 22.69 21.97
N GLU A 179 12.28 23.76 22.71
CA GLU A 179 13.51 24.54 22.51
C GLU A 179 14.75 23.68 22.69
N ARG A 180 14.85 22.95 23.81
CA ARG A 180 16.01 22.07 24.11
C ARG A 180 16.19 21.05 22.99
N LYS A 181 15.12 20.38 22.61
CA LYS A 181 15.14 19.33 21.57
C LYS A 181 15.61 19.86 20.21
N ILE A 182 15.14 21.04 19.81
CA ILE A 182 15.56 21.69 18.55
C ILE A 182 17.06 22.09 18.61
N LEU A 183 17.54 22.60 19.75
CA LEU A 183 18.96 22.93 19.94
C LEU A 183 19.83 21.67 19.94
N ASP A 184 19.40 20.58 20.58
CA ASP A 184 20.09 19.28 20.52
C ASP A 184 20.22 18.75 19.08
N TRP A 185 19.21 18.96 18.24
CA TRP A 185 19.30 18.63 16.81
C TRP A 185 20.27 19.53 16.07
N SER A 186 20.30 20.83 16.37
CA SER A 186 21.27 21.76 15.79
C SER A 186 22.71 21.33 16.10
N GLU A 187 22.99 20.90 17.35
CA GLU A 187 24.32 20.42 17.74
C GLU A 187 24.70 19.12 17.00
N ARG A 188 23.76 18.16 16.90
CA ARG A 188 23.97 16.92 16.13
C ARG A 188 24.30 17.20 14.67
N PHE A 189 23.58 18.11 14.02
CA PHE A 189 23.91 18.53 12.64
C PHE A 189 25.29 19.14 12.53
N ARG A 190 25.69 19.93 13.52
CA ARG A 190 27.03 20.52 13.55
C ARG A 190 28.14 19.48 13.69
N GLU A 191 27.91 18.45 14.51
CA GLU A 191 28.83 17.31 14.66
C GLU A 191 28.94 16.49 13.38
N GLN A 192 27.85 16.36 12.62
CA GLN A 192 27.80 15.70 11.33
C GLN A 192 28.40 16.54 10.18
N GLY A 193 28.78 17.80 10.45
CA GLY A 193 29.31 18.71 9.43
C GLY A 193 28.24 19.42 8.59
N GLU A 194 26.96 19.25 8.95
CA GLU A 194 25.82 19.85 8.26
C GLU A 194 25.53 21.27 8.80
N TYR A 195 26.50 22.15 8.69
CA TYR A 195 26.50 23.48 9.32
C TYR A 195 25.28 24.35 8.92
N GLN A 196 24.80 24.22 7.68
CA GLN A 196 23.65 25.00 7.22
C GLN A 196 22.36 24.59 7.95
N LEU A 197 22.15 23.29 8.17
CA LEU A 197 21.02 22.78 8.95
C LEU A 197 21.18 23.18 10.42
N ALA A 198 22.38 23.09 10.98
CA ALA A 198 22.65 23.50 12.35
C ALA A 198 22.27 24.97 12.57
N ASP A 199 22.68 25.86 11.67
CA ASP A 199 22.37 27.29 11.76
C ASP A 199 20.87 27.57 11.56
N GLU A 200 20.17 26.84 10.70
CA GLU A 200 18.73 26.92 10.51
C GLU A 200 17.99 26.54 11.79
N TYR A 201 18.32 25.39 12.36
CA TYR A 201 17.64 24.88 13.56
C TYR A 201 17.94 25.73 14.81
N SER A 202 19.12 26.33 14.91
CA SER A 202 19.45 27.24 16.03
C SER A 202 18.63 28.53 16.03
N GLN A 203 18.12 28.97 14.89
CA GLN A 203 17.41 30.25 14.75
C GLN A 203 15.88 30.07 14.79
N VAL A 204 15.35 28.89 14.40
CA VAL A 204 13.92 28.74 14.15
C VAL A 204 13.04 28.97 15.38
N TYR A 205 13.49 28.55 16.57
CA TYR A 205 12.72 28.73 17.80
C TYR A 205 12.57 30.23 18.13
N GLY A 206 13.65 31.00 18.07
CA GLY A 206 13.62 32.45 18.29
C GLY A 206 12.71 33.19 17.29
N LEU A 207 12.75 32.79 16.01
CA LEU A 207 11.88 33.38 14.97
C LEU A 207 10.40 33.07 15.20
N VAL A 208 10.07 31.86 15.68
CA VAL A 208 8.70 31.50 16.07
C VAL A 208 8.24 32.31 17.27
N MET A 209 9.11 32.52 18.30
CA MET A 209 8.77 33.37 19.44
C MET A 209 8.55 34.82 19.02
N GLU A 210 9.40 35.37 18.14
CA GLU A 210 9.17 36.71 17.58
C GLU A 210 7.84 36.84 16.85
N LEU A 211 7.41 35.81 16.12
CA LEU A 211 6.07 35.79 15.50
C LEU A 211 4.97 35.82 16.56
N PHE A 212 5.11 35.04 17.62
CA PHE A 212 4.13 34.99 18.72
C PHE A 212 4.02 36.34 19.43
N ASP A 213 5.15 36.99 19.71
CA ASP A 213 5.18 38.32 20.29
C ASP A 213 4.47 39.38 19.40
N ARG A 214 4.71 39.31 18.08
CA ARG A 214 4.05 40.18 17.11
C ARG A 214 2.53 39.95 17.05
N LEU A 215 2.11 38.68 17.04
CA LEU A 215 0.68 38.33 17.05
C LEU A 215 0.00 38.83 18.33
N ALA A 216 0.61 38.61 19.49
CA ALA A 216 0.11 39.09 20.75
C ALA A 216 0.04 40.64 20.83
N ALA A 217 1.01 41.33 20.23
CA ALA A 217 1.02 42.80 20.18
C ALA A 217 -0.02 43.38 19.23
N LEU A 218 -0.24 42.77 18.04
CA LEU A 218 -1.12 43.31 17.00
C LEU A 218 -2.58 42.89 17.13
N LEU A 219 -2.81 41.59 17.47
CA LEU A 219 -4.12 40.95 17.48
C LEU A 219 -4.53 40.42 18.86
N GLY A 220 -3.72 40.66 19.90
CA GLY A 220 -3.85 40.01 21.19
C GLY A 220 -5.22 40.08 21.85
N GLU A 221 -5.92 41.19 21.70
CA GLU A 221 -7.25 41.43 22.29
C GLU A 221 -8.41 40.90 21.39
N GLU A 222 -8.10 40.47 20.15
CA GLU A 222 -9.12 39.94 19.24
C GLU A 222 -9.49 38.48 19.64
N THR A 223 -10.78 38.20 19.56
CA THR A 223 -11.27 36.81 19.75
C THR A 223 -11.21 36.06 18.42
N ALA A 224 -10.65 34.87 18.43
CA ALA A 224 -10.53 34.04 17.26
C ALA A 224 -10.96 32.59 17.52
N GLY A 225 -11.55 31.96 16.54
CA GLY A 225 -11.81 30.52 16.59
C GLY A 225 -10.52 29.71 16.37
N GLN A 226 -10.48 28.43 16.83
CA GLN A 226 -9.30 27.57 16.69
C GLN A 226 -8.81 27.47 15.24
N LYS A 227 -9.73 27.41 14.27
CA LYS A 227 -9.40 27.32 12.84
C LYS A 227 -8.77 28.63 12.35
N GLU A 228 -9.38 29.74 12.67
CA GLU A 228 -8.93 31.07 12.28
C GLU A 228 -7.54 31.39 12.86
N TYR A 229 -7.34 31.08 14.14
CA TYR A 229 -6.04 31.24 14.79
C TYR A 229 -4.94 30.39 14.08
N GLY A 230 -5.26 29.13 13.71
CA GLY A 230 -4.35 28.29 12.93
C GLY A 230 -4.02 28.87 11.55
N GLU A 231 -4.99 29.47 10.86
CA GLU A 231 -4.78 30.14 9.57
C GLU A 231 -3.91 31.41 9.69
N ILE A 232 -4.08 32.18 10.77
CA ILE A 232 -3.24 33.34 11.09
C ILE A 232 -1.79 32.90 11.34
N LEU A 233 -1.57 31.85 12.12
CA LEU A 233 -0.24 31.29 12.36
C LEU A 233 0.40 30.77 11.08
N ASP A 234 -0.34 30.05 10.25
CA ASP A 234 0.16 29.52 8.98
C ASP A 234 0.60 30.63 8.03
N ALA A 235 -0.16 31.71 7.95
CA ALA A 235 0.22 32.91 7.20
C ALA A 235 1.51 33.53 7.76
N GLY A 236 1.61 33.64 9.09
CA GLY A 236 2.82 34.13 9.76
C GLY A 236 4.06 33.27 9.49
N PHE A 237 3.93 31.95 9.62
CA PHE A 237 5.04 31.02 9.31
C PHE A 237 5.48 31.10 7.84
N GLY A 238 4.55 31.34 6.91
CA GLY A 238 4.84 31.53 5.49
C GLY A 238 5.76 32.70 5.18
N GLU A 239 5.69 33.75 5.99
CA GLU A 239 6.51 34.96 5.82
C GLU A 239 7.91 34.86 6.45
N ILE A 240 8.11 33.91 7.36
CA ILE A 240 9.40 33.75 8.05
C ILE A 240 10.37 32.96 7.15
N LYS A 241 11.55 33.56 6.99
CA LYS A 241 12.65 32.96 6.21
C LYS A 241 13.96 33.04 6.98
N VAL A 242 14.67 31.93 7.06
CA VAL A 242 16.00 31.86 7.68
C VAL A 242 17.05 32.23 6.64
N GLY A 243 17.91 33.17 6.99
CA GLY A 243 19.10 33.50 6.20
C GLY A 243 20.30 32.68 6.69
N VAL A 244 21.00 32.01 5.79
CA VAL A 244 22.20 31.22 6.10
C VAL A 244 23.44 31.95 5.66
N ILE A 245 24.45 32.05 6.54
CA ILE A 245 25.77 32.63 6.23
C ILE A 245 26.74 31.49 5.87
N PRO A 246 27.52 31.62 4.81
CA PRO A 246 28.44 30.55 4.42
C PRO A 246 29.51 30.29 5.48
N ALA A 247 29.59 29.05 5.96
CA ALA A 247 30.57 28.65 6.98
C ALA A 247 31.99 28.48 6.47
N THR A 248 32.23 28.40 5.16
CA THR A 248 33.57 28.23 4.56
C THR A 248 33.81 29.17 3.40
N VAL A 249 35.07 29.49 3.17
CA VAL A 249 35.49 30.54 2.25
C VAL A 249 35.64 30.09 0.78
N ASP A 250 35.94 28.81 0.50
CA ASP A 250 36.18 28.31 -0.85
C ASP A 250 34.99 27.49 -1.38
N ARG A 251 33.93 28.19 -1.83
CA ARG A 251 32.69 27.59 -2.37
C ARG A 251 32.20 28.34 -3.60
N VAL A 252 31.51 27.63 -4.51
CA VAL A 252 30.80 28.24 -5.63
C VAL A 252 29.58 28.97 -5.07
N ALA A 253 29.44 30.27 -5.35
CA ALA A 253 28.26 31.04 -5.04
C ALA A 253 27.15 30.73 -6.07
N VAL A 254 26.01 30.22 -5.61
CA VAL A 254 24.81 29.99 -6.42
C VAL A 254 23.72 30.92 -5.93
N GLY A 255 23.16 31.75 -6.82
CA GLY A 255 22.13 32.70 -6.35
C GLY A 255 21.30 33.34 -7.42
N ASP A 256 20.41 34.22 -6.96
CA ASP A 256 19.49 34.99 -7.81
C ASP A 256 20.17 36.26 -8.37
N ILE A 257 19.87 36.56 -9.63
CA ILE A 257 20.43 37.72 -10.33
C ILE A 257 20.12 39.05 -9.65
N THR A 258 19.01 39.18 -8.97
CA THR A 258 18.54 40.42 -8.32
C THR A 258 19.10 40.62 -6.93
N ARG A 259 19.41 39.52 -6.23
CA ARG A 259 19.76 39.52 -4.81
C ARG A 259 21.21 39.23 -4.50
N THR A 260 21.81 38.30 -5.21
CA THR A 260 23.16 37.81 -4.90
C THR A 260 24.24 38.82 -5.19
N ARG A 261 24.97 39.24 -4.15
CA ARG A 261 26.08 40.16 -4.28
C ARG A 261 27.38 39.42 -4.61
N LEU A 262 27.75 39.49 -5.84
CA LEU A 262 28.99 38.90 -6.33
C LEU A 262 30.18 39.79 -6.11
N THR A 263 31.26 39.29 -5.52
CA THR A 263 32.54 40.00 -5.36
C THR A 263 33.66 39.11 -5.90
N HIS A 264 34.57 39.72 -6.70
CA HIS A 264 35.79 39.05 -7.23
C HIS A 264 35.52 37.72 -7.97
N VAL A 265 34.55 37.69 -8.87
CA VAL A 265 34.21 36.51 -9.68
C VAL A 265 35.05 36.46 -10.93
N LYS A 266 35.83 35.40 -11.14
CA LYS A 266 36.61 35.20 -12.36
C LYS A 266 35.82 34.54 -13.47
N ALA A 267 34.93 33.60 -13.11
CA ALA A 267 34.04 32.92 -14.05
C ALA A 267 32.59 32.92 -13.55
N LEU A 268 31.69 33.40 -14.37
CA LEU A 268 30.27 33.46 -14.09
C LEU A 268 29.51 32.53 -15.04
N PHE A 269 28.71 31.63 -14.48
CA PHE A 269 27.70 30.87 -15.19
C PHE A 269 26.35 31.53 -14.98
N PHE A 270 25.70 31.95 -16.07
CA PHE A 270 24.35 32.44 -16.07
C PHE A 270 23.44 31.39 -16.69
N VAL A 271 22.66 30.70 -15.84
CA VAL A 271 21.86 29.55 -16.23
C VAL A 271 20.39 29.89 -16.33
N GLY A 272 19.65 29.13 -17.15
CA GLY A 272 18.22 29.35 -17.35
C GLY A 272 17.93 30.66 -18.10
N VAL A 273 18.79 31.04 -19.05
CA VAL A 273 18.60 32.26 -19.87
C VAL A 273 17.51 32.04 -20.91
N ASN A 274 16.29 31.76 -20.41
CA ASN A 274 15.10 31.48 -21.24
C ASN A 274 14.15 32.69 -21.28
N ASP A 275 13.34 32.74 -22.35
CA ASP A 275 12.30 33.76 -22.53
C ASP A 275 11.25 33.67 -21.39
N GLY A 276 10.96 34.80 -20.77
CA GLY A 276 10.05 34.88 -19.63
C GLY A 276 10.71 34.61 -18.26
N ILE A 277 11.94 34.07 -18.22
CA ILE A 277 12.76 33.93 -17.02
C ILE A 277 13.78 35.10 -16.94
N VAL A 278 14.47 35.35 -18.04
CA VAL A 278 15.46 36.41 -18.16
C VAL A 278 15.21 37.24 -19.42
N PRO A 279 14.77 38.50 -19.34
CA PRO A 279 14.20 39.16 -18.14
C PRO A 279 12.88 38.50 -17.70
N ALA A 280 12.59 38.56 -16.39
CA ALA A 280 11.40 37.94 -15.82
C ALA A 280 10.13 38.57 -16.41
N LYS A 281 9.17 37.70 -16.79
CA LYS A 281 7.89 38.15 -17.34
C LYS A 281 6.95 38.50 -16.18
N ARG A 282 6.48 39.73 -16.16
CA ARG A 282 5.50 40.15 -15.17
C ARG A 282 4.12 39.60 -15.49
N GLU A 283 3.43 39.08 -14.49
CA GLU A 283 1.99 38.85 -14.60
C GLU A 283 1.26 40.17 -14.70
N LYS A 284 0.49 40.33 -15.77
CA LYS A 284 -0.41 41.49 -15.95
C LYS A 284 -1.63 41.22 -15.07
N GLY A 285 -1.76 41.97 -14.03
CA GLY A 285 -2.99 41.97 -13.23
C GLY A 285 -2.76 42.57 -11.86
N GLY A 286 -3.50 43.55 -11.53
CA GLY A 286 -3.58 44.19 -10.23
C GLY A 286 -4.88 45.00 -10.21
N ILE A 287 -5.37 45.33 -9.02
CA ILE A 287 -6.55 46.17 -8.81
C ILE A 287 -6.33 47.58 -9.37
N LEU A 288 -5.04 48.03 -9.35
CA LEU A 288 -4.67 49.37 -9.86
C LEU A 288 -3.95 49.22 -11.20
N SER A 289 -4.39 49.99 -12.19
CA SER A 289 -3.70 50.14 -13.47
C SER A 289 -2.39 50.92 -13.33
N GLU A 290 -1.48 50.81 -14.31
CA GLU A 290 -0.21 51.58 -14.29
C GLU A 290 -0.42 53.08 -14.19
N THR A 291 -1.46 53.60 -14.89
CA THR A 291 -1.79 55.03 -14.88
C THR A 291 -2.31 55.52 -13.50
N GLU A 292 -3.11 54.68 -12.84
CA GLU A 292 -3.57 54.95 -11.48
C GLU A 292 -2.41 54.92 -10.46
N ARG A 293 -1.46 54.00 -10.62
CA ARG A 293 -0.23 53.93 -9.81
C ARG A 293 0.64 55.19 -10.00
N GLU A 294 0.86 55.63 -11.23
CA GLU A 294 1.59 56.85 -11.55
C GLU A 294 0.90 58.07 -10.94
N PHE A 295 -0.44 58.13 -10.97
CA PHE A 295 -1.21 59.20 -10.31
C PHE A 295 -1.08 59.15 -8.80
N LEU A 296 -1.18 57.98 -8.18
CA LEU A 296 -1.05 57.85 -6.72
C LEU A 296 0.38 58.18 -6.25
N GLU A 297 1.38 57.82 -7.04
CA GLU A 297 2.79 58.16 -6.77
C GLU A 297 3.00 59.70 -6.85
N ALA A 298 2.33 60.39 -7.80
CA ALA A 298 2.35 61.84 -7.89
C ALA A 298 1.66 62.54 -6.70
N CYS A 299 0.83 61.77 -5.94
CA CYS A 299 0.22 62.21 -4.69
C CYS A 299 1.03 61.83 -3.42
N ASP A 300 2.33 61.57 -3.56
CA ASP A 300 3.27 61.13 -2.48
C ASP A 300 2.88 59.81 -1.79
N LEU A 301 2.10 58.96 -2.46
CA LEU A 301 1.85 57.58 -1.99
C LEU A 301 2.90 56.62 -2.55
N GLU A 302 3.74 56.05 -1.68
CA GLU A 302 4.76 55.10 -2.06
C GLU A 302 4.14 53.73 -2.35
N LEU A 303 4.15 53.34 -3.63
CA LEU A 303 3.63 52.06 -4.11
C LEU A 303 4.76 51.17 -4.65
N ALA A 304 4.48 49.86 -4.80
CA ALA A 304 5.36 48.97 -5.49
C ALA A 304 5.74 49.49 -6.89
N PRO A 305 6.98 49.25 -7.38
CA PRO A 305 7.46 49.79 -8.66
C PRO A 305 6.49 49.53 -9.82
N THR A 306 6.32 50.51 -10.72
CA THR A 306 5.57 50.31 -11.97
C THR A 306 6.30 49.32 -12.88
N ALA A 307 5.59 48.67 -13.85
CA ALA A 307 6.21 47.75 -14.81
C ALA A 307 7.39 48.40 -15.56
N ARG A 308 7.32 49.70 -15.80
CA ARG A 308 8.43 50.47 -16.46
C ARG A 308 9.67 50.56 -15.53
N LYS A 309 9.50 50.92 -14.26
CA LYS A 309 10.57 50.99 -13.27
C LYS A 309 11.20 49.66 -13.07
N GLU A 310 10.42 48.60 -12.95
CA GLU A 310 10.86 47.25 -12.79
C GLU A 310 11.65 46.76 -14.01
N GLY A 311 11.21 47.08 -15.22
CA GLY A 311 11.97 46.78 -16.45
C GLY A 311 13.33 47.46 -16.49
N PHE A 312 13.46 48.67 -15.93
CA PHE A 312 14.78 49.35 -15.79
C PHE A 312 15.64 48.65 -14.72
N LEU A 313 15.05 48.28 -13.59
CA LEU A 313 15.77 47.56 -12.54
C LEU A 313 16.29 46.20 -13.02
N GLN A 314 15.49 45.44 -13.76
CA GLN A 314 15.93 44.18 -14.36
C GLN A 314 17.07 44.35 -15.35
N ARG A 315 17.05 45.37 -16.20
CA ARG A 315 18.16 45.71 -17.08
C ARG A 315 19.42 46.10 -16.31
N PHE A 316 19.26 46.78 -15.21
CA PHE A 316 20.37 47.16 -14.35
C PHE A 316 21.00 45.92 -13.67
N TYR A 317 20.20 45.00 -13.15
CA TYR A 317 20.68 43.72 -12.61
C TYR A 317 21.35 42.84 -13.66
N LEU A 318 20.80 42.77 -14.88
CA LEU A 318 21.46 42.11 -16.01
C LEU A 318 22.82 42.74 -16.31
N TYR A 319 22.89 44.07 -16.37
CA TYR A 319 24.17 44.78 -16.57
C TYR A 319 25.17 44.43 -15.48
N LEU A 320 24.76 44.43 -14.23
CA LEU A 320 25.62 44.09 -13.09
C LEU A 320 26.12 42.64 -13.20
N ALA A 321 25.26 41.70 -13.51
CA ALA A 321 25.62 40.30 -13.65
C ALA A 321 26.59 40.06 -14.81
N LEU A 322 26.29 40.60 -16.00
CA LEU A 322 27.08 40.38 -17.21
C LEU A 322 28.45 41.08 -17.15
N THR A 323 28.59 42.14 -16.38
CA THR A 323 29.87 42.90 -16.27
C THR A 323 30.72 42.48 -15.05
N LYS A 324 30.23 41.59 -14.20
CA LYS A 324 30.99 41.14 -13.01
C LYS A 324 32.18 40.22 -13.30
N PRO A 325 32.08 39.24 -14.20
CA PRO A 325 33.15 38.26 -14.37
C PRO A 325 34.41 38.90 -14.95
N GLU A 326 35.57 38.59 -14.36
CA GLU A 326 36.88 39.16 -14.79
C GLU A 326 37.44 38.44 -16.01
N ARG A 327 37.12 37.12 -16.22
CA ARG A 327 37.75 36.28 -17.25
C ARG A 327 36.73 35.57 -18.16
N LYS A 328 35.69 34.94 -17.58
CA LYS A 328 34.75 34.09 -18.35
C LYS A 328 33.33 34.39 -17.98
N LEU A 329 32.50 34.58 -19.01
CA LEU A 329 31.05 34.62 -18.89
C LEU A 329 30.48 33.47 -19.74
N ILE A 330 29.75 32.58 -19.12
CA ILE A 330 29.09 31.41 -19.75
C ILE A 330 27.58 31.55 -19.55
N LEU A 331 26.84 31.61 -20.66
CA LEU A 331 25.39 31.62 -20.63
C LEU A 331 24.87 30.27 -21.07
N SER A 332 23.82 29.79 -20.45
CA SER A 332 23.11 28.57 -20.87
C SER A 332 21.61 28.72 -20.77
N TYR A 333 20.89 27.99 -21.60
CA TYR A 333 19.45 27.92 -21.56
C TYR A 333 18.97 26.49 -21.85
N ALA A 334 17.80 26.13 -21.35
CA ALA A 334 17.20 24.83 -21.55
C ALA A 334 16.25 24.84 -22.77
N SER A 335 16.22 23.77 -23.56
CA SER A 335 15.26 23.60 -24.67
C SER A 335 13.88 23.14 -24.19
N MET A 336 13.81 22.49 -23.00
CA MET A 336 12.58 22.00 -22.37
C MET A 336 12.63 22.18 -20.88
N ASN A 337 11.48 22.35 -20.24
CA ASN A 337 11.36 22.32 -18.78
C ASN A 337 11.20 20.88 -18.25
N GLN A 338 11.13 20.72 -16.93
CA GLN A 338 10.96 19.40 -16.27
C GLN A 338 9.67 18.65 -16.67
N ALA A 339 8.63 19.38 -17.10
CA ALA A 339 7.37 18.79 -17.60
C ALA A 339 7.42 18.45 -19.10
N GLY A 340 8.57 18.56 -19.78
CA GLY A 340 8.70 18.29 -21.22
C GLY A 340 8.17 19.37 -22.15
N LYS A 341 7.78 20.54 -21.61
CA LYS A 341 7.32 21.67 -22.43
C LYS A 341 8.52 22.42 -23.02
N GLY A 342 8.48 22.67 -24.32
CA GLY A 342 9.54 23.41 -25.03
C GLY A 342 9.70 24.85 -24.52
N LEU A 343 10.94 25.25 -24.28
CA LEU A 343 11.34 26.60 -23.88
C LEU A 343 12.06 27.29 -25.04
N ARG A 344 12.02 28.63 -25.03
CA ARG A 344 12.73 29.46 -26.01
C ARG A 344 13.88 30.18 -25.35
N PRO A 345 14.99 30.41 -26.06
CA PRO A 345 16.06 31.24 -25.54
C PRO A 345 15.59 32.68 -25.33
N SER A 346 16.17 33.35 -24.36
CA SER A 346 15.93 34.75 -24.10
C SER A 346 16.39 35.63 -25.29
N SER A 347 15.71 36.76 -25.47
CA SER A 347 16.18 37.80 -26.43
C SER A 347 17.57 38.33 -26.12
N LEU A 348 18.03 38.20 -24.88
CA LEU A 348 19.38 38.56 -24.44
C LEU A 348 20.46 37.84 -25.26
N ILE A 349 20.26 36.58 -25.60
CA ILE A 349 21.20 35.79 -26.41
C ILE A 349 21.44 36.47 -27.74
N ARG A 350 20.37 36.84 -28.47
CA ARG A 350 20.50 37.56 -29.76
C ARG A 350 21.18 38.92 -29.67
N GLU A 351 20.96 39.64 -28.60
CA GLU A 351 21.62 40.92 -28.38
C GLU A 351 23.15 40.74 -28.13
N LEU A 352 23.50 39.70 -27.39
CA LEU A 352 24.90 39.34 -27.18
C LEU A 352 25.60 38.86 -28.48
N GLU A 353 24.93 38.10 -29.33
CA GLU A 353 25.45 37.68 -30.63
C GLU A 353 25.68 38.86 -31.57
N LYS A 354 24.85 39.89 -31.52
CA LYS A 354 25.10 41.15 -32.27
C LYS A 354 26.32 41.89 -31.77
N LEU A 355 26.52 41.93 -30.43
CA LEU A 355 27.66 42.61 -29.81
C LEU A 355 28.95 41.81 -30.02
N PHE A 356 28.85 40.51 -30.05
CA PHE A 356 29.97 39.58 -30.19
C PHE A 356 29.78 38.65 -31.39
N PRO A 357 30.05 39.07 -32.64
CA PRO A 357 29.74 38.28 -33.82
C PRO A 357 30.50 36.95 -33.95
N ARG A 358 31.50 36.73 -33.11
CA ARG A 358 32.21 35.44 -33.02
C ARG A 358 31.65 34.49 -31.95
N LEU A 359 30.64 34.91 -31.24
CA LEU A 359 29.93 34.06 -30.28
C LEU A 359 29.19 32.97 -31.06
N THR A 360 29.30 31.74 -30.64
CA THR A 360 28.62 30.60 -31.26
C THR A 360 27.86 29.83 -30.19
N GLU A 361 26.63 29.51 -30.49
CA GLU A 361 25.85 28.54 -29.68
C GLU A 361 26.41 27.14 -29.91
N ARG A 362 26.45 26.36 -28.83
CA ARG A 362 26.83 24.95 -28.87
C ARG A 362 25.77 24.14 -28.17
N GLU A 363 25.32 23.10 -28.81
CA GLU A 363 24.48 22.11 -28.14
C GLU A 363 25.35 21.29 -27.19
N ALA A 364 24.90 21.22 -25.93
CA ALA A 364 25.66 20.56 -24.89
C ALA A 364 25.36 19.06 -24.82
N ALA A 365 25.03 18.43 -25.95
CA ALA A 365 24.73 17.01 -26.01
C ALA A 365 25.98 16.14 -25.92
N GLY A 366 25.96 15.20 -24.97
CA GLY A 366 26.72 13.97 -25.12
C GLY A 366 28.18 13.90 -24.83
N GLU A 367 28.87 14.96 -24.36
CA GLU A 367 30.25 14.79 -23.90
C GLU A 367 30.32 13.98 -22.59
N LEU A 368 30.62 12.70 -22.73
CA LEU A 368 31.08 11.83 -21.64
C LEU A 368 32.37 12.34 -21.05
N SER A 369 32.34 13.43 -20.31
CA SER A 369 33.51 13.96 -19.62
C SER A 369 33.54 13.41 -18.20
N VAL A 370 34.33 12.37 -17.99
CA VAL A 370 34.64 11.85 -16.67
C VAL A 370 35.71 12.73 -16.05
N VAL A 371 35.35 13.52 -15.06
CA VAL A 371 36.28 14.44 -14.37
C VAL A 371 36.49 14.09 -12.90
N SER A 372 35.64 13.23 -12.33
CA SER A 372 35.77 12.73 -10.97
C SER A 372 35.51 11.21 -10.91
N GLU A 373 36.01 10.57 -9.85
CA GLU A 373 35.79 9.12 -9.63
C GLU A 373 34.31 8.78 -9.46
N LEU A 374 33.60 9.62 -8.69
CA LEU A 374 32.17 9.42 -8.47
C LEU A 374 31.37 9.43 -9.79
N LYS A 375 31.68 10.37 -10.68
CA LYS A 375 31.10 10.41 -12.03
C LYS A 375 31.52 9.23 -12.88
N GLY A 376 32.79 8.81 -12.78
CA GLY A 376 33.28 7.62 -13.48
C GLY A 376 32.49 6.35 -13.08
N LYS A 377 32.21 6.18 -11.80
CA LYS A 377 31.39 5.07 -11.27
C LYS A 377 29.95 5.12 -11.80
N LYS A 378 29.32 6.30 -11.84
CA LYS A 378 27.97 6.46 -12.42
C LYS A 378 27.92 6.13 -13.90
N VAL A 379 28.84 6.69 -14.67
CA VAL A 379 28.97 6.40 -16.12
C VAL A 379 29.20 4.92 -16.36
N LEU A 380 30.02 4.27 -15.52
CA LEU A 380 30.25 2.83 -15.59
C LEU A 380 28.97 2.03 -15.28
N ALA A 381 28.22 2.41 -14.25
CA ALA A 381 26.96 1.73 -13.89
C ALA A 381 25.92 1.82 -15.02
N GLU A 382 25.79 3.01 -15.64
CA GLU A 382 24.92 3.21 -16.80
C GLU A 382 25.37 2.36 -18.00
N GLY A 383 26.67 2.39 -18.30
CA GLY A 383 27.25 1.63 -19.41
C GLY A 383 27.21 0.11 -19.22
N LEU A 384 27.37 -0.39 -18.00
CA LEU A 384 27.21 -1.83 -17.69
C LEU A 384 25.78 -2.31 -17.99
N ARG A 385 24.79 -1.50 -17.70
CA ARG A 385 23.39 -1.82 -17.99
C ARG A 385 23.10 -1.93 -19.48
N GLU A 386 23.72 -1.07 -20.30
CA GLU A 386 23.55 -1.07 -21.74
C GLU A 386 24.41 -2.11 -22.47
N SER A 387 25.49 -2.56 -21.83
CA SER A 387 26.52 -3.40 -22.43
C SER A 387 26.26 -4.92 -22.36
N ARG A 388 25.00 -5.35 -22.23
CA ARG A 388 24.69 -6.79 -22.10
C ARG A 388 25.13 -7.64 -23.29
N GLU A 389 25.14 -7.10 -24.50
CA GLU A 389 25.54 -7.83 -25.70
C GLU A 389 26.94 -7.47 -26.20
N GLN A 390 27.36 -6.23 -26.07
CA GLN A 390 28.70 -5.74 -26.48
C GLN A 390 29.13 -4.54 -25.66
N ALA A 391 30.19 -4.69 -24.87
CA ALA A 391 30.73 -3.62 -24.04
C ALA A 391 31.46 -2.55 -24.89
N ASP A 392 31.05 -1.29 -24.78
CA ASP A 392 31.81 -0.17 -25.38
C ASP A 392 33.24 -0.11 -24.73
N PRO A 393 34.29 0.01 -25.53
CA PRO A 393 35.69 0.12 -25.03
C PRO A 393 35.87 1.14 -23.93
N LYS A 394 35.13 2.25 -23.93
CA LYS A 394 35.18 3.31 -22.90
C LYS A 394 34.79 2.78 -21.52
N PHE A 395 33.75 1.93 -21.44
CA PHE A 395 33.33 1.34 -20.17
C PHE A 395 34.30 0.29 -19.67
N LEU A 396 34.96 -0.44 -20.58
CA LEU A 396 36.04 -1.36 -20.23
C LEU A 396 37.26 -0.65 -19.66
N GLU A 397 37.59 0.54 -20.18
CA GLU A 397 38.67 1.36 -19.64
C GLU A 397 38.33 1.89 -18.24
N LEU A 398 37.11 2.38 -18.03
CA LEU A 398 36.63 2.79 -16.70
C LEU A 398 36.61 1.62 -15.71
N TYR A 399 36.14 0.44 -16.14
CA TYR A 399 36.17 -0.76 -15.33
C TYR A 399 37.60 -1.09 -14.89
N ARG A 400 38.54 -1.16 -15.85
CA ARG A 400 39.95 -1.42 -15.54
C ARG A 400 40.57 -0.38 -14.61
N TYR A 401 40.24 0.87 -14.79
CA TYR A 401 40.71 1.96 -13.92
C TYR A 401 40.28 1.73 -12.47
N PHE A 402 39.02 1.42 -12.23
CA PHE A 402 38.51 1.18 -10.89
C PHE A 402 38.95 -0.16 -10.32
N TRP A 403 39.02 -1.23 -11.15
CA TRP A 403 39.47 -2.54 -10.71
C TRP A 403 40.93 -2.56 -10.21
N ASN A 404 41.79 -1.77 -10.80
CA ASN A 404 43.18 -1.67 -10.39
C ASN A 404 43.39 -0.97 -9.05
N ARG A 405 42.31 -0.41 -8.45
CA ARG A 405 42.33 0.22 -7.14
C ARG A 405 41.63 -0.67 -6.14
N GLU A 406 42.37 -1.11 -5.15
CA GLU A 406 41.88 -2.11 -4.20
C GLU A 406 40.63 -1.64 -3.43
N GLU A 407 40.60 -0.36 -3.06
CA GLU A 407 39.48 0.32 -2.37
C GLU A 407 38.16 0.31 -3.15
N ASN A 408 38.19 0.19 -4.46
CA ASN A 408 36.98 0.23 -5.30
C ASN A 408 36.49 -1.17 -5.72
N ARG A 409 37.24 -2.21 -5.47
CA ARG A 409 36.90 -3.58 -5.96
C ARG A 409 35.58 -4.12 -5.41
N GLU A 410 35.33 -3.91 -4.14
CA GLU A 410 34.08 -4.40 -3.52
C GLU A 410 32.87 -3.68 -4.10
N GLU A 411 32.91 -2.37 -4.20
CA GLU A 411 31.84 -1.58 -4.80
C GLU A 411 31.64 -1.90 -6.27
N LEU A 412 32.73 -2.07 -7.02
CA LEU A 412 32.68 -2.45 -8.42
C LEU A 412 32.08 -3.84 -8.61
N SER A 413 32.43 -4.82 -7.76
CA SER A 413 31.82 -6.15 -7.79
C SER A 413 30.33 -6.08 -7.58
N ARG A 414 29.86 -5.29 -6.60
CA ARG A 414 28.44 -5.07 -6.37
C ARG A 414 27.73 -4.41 -7.55
N LEU A 415 28.37 -3.44 -8.22
CA LEU A 415 27.81 -2.80 -9.41
C LEU A 415 27.66 -3.78 -10.56
N VAL A 416 28.66 -4.65 -10.78
CA VAL A 416 28.62 -5.70 -11.82
C VAL A 416 27.54 -6.74 -11.48
N GLU A 417 27.50 -7.22 -10.25
CA GLU A 417 26.46 -8.15 -9.80
C GLU A 417 25.04 -7.56 -10.01
N ALA A 418 24.85 -6.28 -9.67
CA ALA A 418 23.57 -5.61 -9.87
C ALA A 418 23.23 -5.42 -11.35
N ALA A 419 24.20 -5.06 -12.20
CA ALA A 419 24.01 -4.85 -13.64
C ALA A 419 23.61 -6.13 -14.39
N PHE A 420 24.19 -7.27 -13.96
CA PHE A 420 23.96 -8.59 -14.56
C PHE A 420 23.08 -9.48 -13.72
N TYR A 421 22.38 -8.90 -12.73
CA TYR A 421 21.47 -9.64 -11.88
C TYR A 421 20.41 -10.37 -12.71
N SER A 422 20.24 -11.66 -12.40
CA SER A 422 19.15 -12.49 -12.86
C SER A 422 18.59 -13.24 -11.66
N TYR A 423 17.30 -13.24 -11.54
CA TYR A 423 16.67 -14.03 -10.48
C TYR A 423 16.88 -15.53 -10.76
N GLU A 424 17.39 -16.22 -9.77
CA GLU A 424 17.48 -17.67 -9.74
C GLU A 424 16.63 -18.17 -8.58
N GLU A 425 15.81 -19.17 -8.84
CA GLU A 425 15.01 -19.79 -7.81
C GLU A 425 15.93 -20.52 -6.82
N ARG A 426 15.93 -20.12 -5.57
CA ARG A 426 16.69 -20.73 -4.50
C ARG A 426 15.77 -21.07 -3.35
N GLY A 427 15.74 -22.33 -2.92
CA GLY A 427 15.07 -22.76 -1.71
C GLY A 427 15.91 -22.46 -0.45
N ILE A 428 15.28 -22.51 0.70
CA ILE A 428 15.97 -22.42 1.99
C ILE A 428 16.64 -23.74 2.39
N GLY A 429 16.33 -24.81 1.68
CA GLY A 429 16.81 -26.17 1.94
C GLY A 429 16.06 -26.85 3.09
N ARG A 430 16.11 -28.19 3.07
CA ARG A 430 15.32 -29.06 3.96
C ARG A 430 15.59 -28.82 5.45
N ALA A 431 16.84 -28.53 5.83
CA ALA A 431 17.19 -28.29 7.24
C ALA A 431 16.50 -27.04 7.81
N ALA A 432 16.56 -25.93 7.07
CA ALA A 432 15.90 -24.69 7.47
C ALA A 432 14.36 -24.80 7.42
N ALA A 433 13.82 -25.51 6.42
CA ALA A 433 12.38 -25.76 6.33
C ALA A 433 11.86 -26.58 7.53
N ARG A 434 12.63 -27.58 7.99
CA ARG A 434 12.28 -28.36 9.19
C ARG A 434 12.30 -27.54 10.48
N GLU A 435 13.22 -26.57 10.61
CA GLU A 435 13.23 -25.64 11.75
C GLU A 435 12.00 -24.70 11.70
N LEU A 436 11.60 -24.23 10.53
CA LEU A 436 10.45 -23.34 10.38
C LEU A 436 9.10 -24.05 10.55
N TYR A 437 8.94 -25.20 9.92
CA TYR A 437 7.63 -25.87 9.80
C TYR A 437 7.47 -27.08 10.69
N GLY A 438 8.56 -27.59 11.24
CA GLY A 438 8.60 -28.87 11.97
C GLY A 438 8.55 -30.08 11.02
N LYS A 439 8.46 -31.28 11.62
CA LYS A 439 8.28 -32.54 10.86
C LYS A 439 6.83 -32.80 10.44
N ILE A 440 5.90 -32.19 11.13
CA ILE A 440 4.46 -32.29 10.88
C ILE A 440 3.99 -30.94 10.35
N LEU A 441 3.71 -30.89 9.05
CA LEU A 441 3.16 -29.70 8.41
C LEU A 441 1.65 -29.60 8.71
N SER A 442 1.29 -28.77 9.67
CA SER A 442 -0.12 -28.58 10.05
C SER A 442 -0.72 -27.33 9.42
N GLY A 443 -1.96 -27.43 8.94
CA GLY A 443 -2.64 -26.26 8.39
C GLY A 443 -3.94 -26.56 7.66
N SER A 444 -4.55 -25.50 7.12
CA SER A 444 -5.76 -25.61 6.29
C SER A 444 -5.41 -25.96 4.85
N VAL A 445 -6.40 -26.40 4.09
CA VAL A 445 -6.31 -26.61 2.65
C VAL A 445 -5.89 -25.32 1.92
N THR A 446 -6.41 -24.17 2.34
CA THR A 446 -6.09 -22.85 1.80
C THR A 446 -4.60 -22.52 1.88
N ARG A 447 -3.89 -23.05 2.88
CA ARG A 447 -2.42 -22.92 2.99
C ARG A 447 -1.73 -23.54 1.79
N LEU A 448 -2.18 -24.72 1.36
CA LEU A 448 -1.60 -25.44 0.22
C LEU A 448 -2.02 -24.82 -1.11
N GLU A 449 -3.27 -24.36 -1.22
CA GLU A 449 -3.72 -23.57 -2.38
C GLU A 449 -2.87 -22.28 -2.55
N GLN A 450 -2.49 -21.63 -1.45
CA GLN A 450 -1.58 -20.49 -1.49
C GLN A 450 -0.17 -20.90 -1.94
N TYR A 451 0.33 -22.05 -1.53
CA TYR A 451 1.59 -22.61 -2.01
C TYR A 451 1.56 -22.83 -3.52
N GLU A 452 0.51 -23.48 -4.01
CA GLU A 452 0.30 -23.72 -5.44
C GLU A 452 0.11 -22.39 -6.23
N ALA A 453 -0.42 -21.37 -5.61
CA ALA A 453 -0.51 -20.04 -6.23
C ALA A 453 0.85 -19.35 -6.35
N CYS A 454 1.65 -19.37 -5.28
CA CYS A 454 3.00 -18.82 -5.23
C CYS A 454 3.74 -19.33 -3.98
N ALA A 455 4.76 -20.15 -4.16
CA ALA A 455 5.54 -20.72 -3.06
C ALA A 455 6.17 -19.65 -2.16
N TYR A 456 6.60 -18.51 -2.73
CA TYR A 456 7.15 -17.40 -1.96
C TYR A 456 6.11 -16.72 -1.08
N ALA A 457 4.89 -16.50 -1.58
CA ALA A 457 3.80 -15.95 -0.78
C ALA A 457 3.44 -16.87 0.39
N HIS A 458 3.44 -18.19 0.18
CA HIS A 458 3.29 -19.18 1.25
C HIS A 458 4.43 -19.07 2.28
N PHE A 459 5.68 -18.97 1.85
CA PHE A 459 6.84 -18.83 2.74
C PHE A 459 6.71 -17.56 3.61
N LEU A 460 6.34 -16.43 3.03
CA LEU A 460 6.13 -15.19 3.77
C LEU A 460 4.98 -15.30 4.79
N SER A 461 3.85 -15.93 4.40
CA SER A 461 2.68 -16.08 5.27
C SER A 461 2.89 -17.06 6.42
N TYR A 462 3.46 -18.23 6.13
CA TYR A 462 3.48 -19.38 7.04
C TYR A 462 4.88 -19.77 7.53
N GLY A 463 5.93 -19.37 6.82
CA GLY A 463 7.31 -19.53 7.26
C GLY A 463 7.74 -18.34 8.13
N LEU A 464 7.65 -17.15 7.62
CA LEU A 464 8.02 -15.91 8.34
C LEU A 464 6.87 -15.31 9.13
N GLU A 465 5.65 -15.81 9.00
CA GLU A 465 4.45 -15.31 9.65
C GLU A 465 4.22 -13.80 9.45
N LEU A 466 4.59 -13.27 8.29
CA LEU A 466 4.35 -11.87 7.95
C LEU A 466 2.85 -11.61 7.82
N ARG A 467 2.40 -10.62 8.54
CA ARG A 467 0.98 -10.24 8.57
C ARG A 467 0.86 -8.74 8.36
N GLU A 468 -0.22 -8.31 7.69
CA GLU A 468 -0.60 -6.91 7.65
C GLU A 468 -0.91 -6.41 9.07
N ARG A 469 -0.72 -5.10 9.29
CA ARG A 469 -1.17 -4.44 10.52
C ARG A 469 -2.67 -4.65 10.71
N GLN A 470 -3.06 -4.92 11.93
CA GLN A 470 -4.47 -5.06 12.26
C GLN A 470 -5.10 -3.68 12.36
N GLU A 471 -6.15 -3.46 11.58
CA GLU A 471 -6.90 -2.22 11.55
C GLU A 471 -8.32 -2.44 12.08
N TYR A 472 -8.84 -1.45 12.82
CA TYR A 472 -10.22 -1.46 13.30
C TYR A 472 -11.18 -1.09 12.16
N GLU A 473 -11.22 -1.94 11.17
CA GLU A 473 -12.02 -1.79 9.96
C GLU A 473 -12.70 -3.12 9.60
N LEU A 474 -13.93 -3.02 9.09
CA LEU A 474 -14.63 -4.19 8.56
C LEU A 474 -14.16 -4.47 7.14
N LYS A 475 -13.41 -5.55 6.99
CA LYS A 475 -12.98 -6.06 5.68
C LYS A 475 -14.05 -7.00 5.08
N ALA A 476 -13.95 -7.28 3.78
CA ALA A 476 -14.89 -8.19 3.11
C ALA A 476 -14.94 -9.59 3.74
N ALA A 477 -13.79 -10.08 4.24
CA ALA A 477 -13.70 -11.35 4.95
C ALA A 477 -14.52 -11.36 6.25
N ASP A 478 -14.56 -10.23 6.99
CA ASP A 478 -15.32 -10.09 8.23
C ASP A 478 -16.84 -10.20 7.96
N VAL A 479 -17.29 -9.56 6.88
CA VAL A 479 -18.68 -9.65 6.43
C VAL A 479 -19.01 -11.08 6.00
N GLY A 480 -18.08 -11.77 5.33
CA GLY A 480 -18.19 -13.19 5.00
C GLY A 480 -18.38 -14.05 6.24
N ASN A 481 -17.54 -13.89 7.25
CA ASN A 481 -17.64 -14.63 8.52
C ASN A 481 -18.97 -14.37 9.24
N LEU A 482 -19.50 -13.15 9.16
CA LEU A 482 -20.83 -12.84 9.73
C LEU A 482 -21.95 -13.59 9.00
N PHE A 483 -21.89 -13.71 7.67
CA PHE A 483 -22.86 -14.49 6.91
C PHE A 483 -22.80 -15.97 7.29
N HIS A 484 -21.61 -16.58 7.32
CA HIS A 484 -21.44 -17.97 7.73
C HIS A 484 -22.01 -18.20 9.13
N GLY A 485 -21.62 -17.36 10.10
CA GLY A 485 -22.12 -17.45 11.47
C GLY A 485 -23.64 -17.28 11.57
N ALA A 486 -24.23 -16.35 10.83
CA ALA A 486 -25.67 -16.12 10.85
C ALA A 486 -26.47 -17.29 10.22
N ILE A 487 -25.98 -17.86 9.13
CA ILE A 487 -26.61 -19.02 8.48
C ILE A 487 -26.51 -20.24 9.39
N ASP A 488 -25.33 -20.54 9.94
CA ASP A 488 -25.11 -21.64 10.89
C ASP A 488 -26.03 -21.51 12.12
N LEU A 489 -26.04 -20.35 12.76
CA LEU A 489 -26.95 -20.09 13.90
C LEU A 489 -28.43 -20.25 13.53
N SER A 490 -28.82 -19.88 12.32
CA SER A 490 -30.20 -20.05 11.86
C SER A 490 -30.60 -21.53 11.81
N PHE A 491 -29.74 -22.37 11.22
CA PHE A 491 -29.99 -23.80 11.16
C PHE A 491 -29.94 -24.46 12.55
N LYS A 492 -28.98 -24.10 13.39
CA LYS A 492 -28.92 -24.60 14.78
C LYS A 492 -30.16 -24.26 15.58
N LYS A 493 -30.62 -23.01 15.51
CA LYS A 493 -31.83 -22.58 16.18
C LYS A 493 -33.11 -23.29 15.67
N ALA A 494 -33.16 -23.60 14.37
CA ALA A 494 -34.24 -24.38 13.79
C ALA A 494 -34.19 -25.82 14.29
N ALA A 495 -33.01 -26.45 14.29
CA ALA A 495 -32.79 -27.81 14.79
C ALA A 495 -33.11 -27.93 16.30
N GLU A 496 -32.68 -26.98 17.15
CA GLU A 496 -33.01 -26.94 18.58
C GLU A 496 -34.50 -26.87 18.86
N ARG A 497 -35.28 -26.27 17.95
CA ARG A 497 -36.75 -26.19 18.03
C ARG A 497 -37.45 -27.41 17.40
N GLY A 498 -36.69 -28.34 16.81
CA GLY A 498 -37.25 -29.48 16.08
C GLY A 498 -37.98 -29.10 14.79
N ILE A 499 -37.69 -27.94 14.21
CA ILE A 499 -38.38 -27.39 13.04
C ILE A 499 -37.44 -27.46 11.84
N ARG A 500 -37.93 -27.90 10.69
CA ARG A 500 -37.17 -27.86 9.43
C ARG A 500 -37.37 -26.50 8.77
N LEU A 501 -36.29 -25.98 8.18
CA LEU A 501 -36.29 -24.64 7.55
C LEU A 501 -37.35 -24.51 6.45
N GLN A 502 -37.57 -25.58 5.66
CA GLN A 502 -38.56 -25.63 4.59
C GLN A 502 -40.00 -25.65 5.08
N GLU A 503 -40.25 -25.94 6.36
CA GLU A 503 -41.61 -25.99 6.98
C GLU A 503 -42.01 -24.61 7.52
N LEU A 504 -41.08 -23.68 7.69
CA LEU A 504 -41.36 -22.33 8.18
C LEU A 504 -42.03 -21.47 7.09
N ASP A 505 -43.02 -20.70 7.50
CA ASP A 505 -43.53 -19.61 6.66
C ASP A 505 -42.53 -18.45 6.50
N GLY A 506 -42.87 -17.49 5.67
CA GLY A 506 -41.98 -16.36 5.39
C GLY A 506 -41.64 -15.56 6.65
N ALA A 507 -42.64 -15.29 7.51
CA ALA A 507 -42.46 -14.51 8.73
C ALA A 507 -41.59 -15.26 9.76
N GLY A 508 -41.79 -16.57 9.89
CA GLY A 508 -41.00 -17.42 10.78
C GLY A 508 -39.52 -17.52 10.34
N ARG A 509 -39.27 -17.64 9.03
CA ARG A 509 -37.89 -17.62 8.47
C ARG A 509 -37.21 -16.29 8.70
N ASP A 510 -37.90 -15.17 8.45
CA ASP A 510 -37.33 -13.82 8.63
C ASP A 510 -37.00 -13.56 10.11
N ALA A 511 -37.90 -13.94 11.04
CA ALA A 511 -37.65 -13.83 12.47
C ALA A 511 -36.47 -14.68 12.95
N LEU A 512 -36.31 -15.88 12.36
CA LEU A 512 -35.17 -16.76 12.63
C LEU A 512 -33.88 -16.14 12.12
N ALA A 513 -33.86 -15.59 10.89
CA ALA A 513 -32.73 -14.90 10.31
C ALA A 513 -32.29 -13.70 11.17
N ASP A 514 -33.26 -12.88 11.58
CA ASP A 514 -32.98 -11.67 12.38
C ASP A 514 -32.38 -12.02 13.73
N ALA A 515 -32.89 -13.02 14.40
CA ALA A 515 -32.36 -13.49 15.69
C ALA A 515 -30.94 -14.03 15.55
N ALA A 516 -30.66 -14.78 14.48
CA ALA A 516 -29.31 -15.31 14.20
C ALA A 516 -28.31 -14.22 13.84
N VAL A 517 -28.73 -13.27 13.01
CA VAL A 517 -27.87 -12.11 12.64
C VAL A 517 -27.54 -11.23 13.85
N ALA A 518 -28.55 -10.97 14.70
CA ALA A 518 -28.35 -10.19 15.93
C ALA A 518 -27.32 -10.85 16.84
N GLU A 519 -27.40 -12.18 17.02
CA GLU A 519 -26.47 -12.96 17.84
C GLU A 519 -25.07 -13.01 17.19
N ALA A 520 -24.96 -13.23 15.89
CA ALA A 520 -23.70 -13.22 15.17
C ALA A 520 -22.98 -11.87 15.30
N ILE A 521 -23.72 -10.75 15.17
CA ILE A 521 -23.20 -9.39 15.34
C ILE A 521 -22.75 -9.15 16.78
N ALA A 522 -23.53 -9.56 17.77
CA ALA A 522 -23.19 -9.38 19.18
C ALA A 522 -21.90 -10.14 19.57
N GLY A 523 -21.67 -11.30 18.97
CA GLY A 523 -20.45 -12.11 19.17
C GLY A 523 -19.24 -11.63 18.37
N TYR A 524 -19.41 -10.69 17.44
CA TYR A 524 -18.34 -10.30 16.50
C TYR A 524 -17.65 -9.01 16.91
N GLY A 525 -16.35 -9.09 17.26
CA GLY A 525 -15.42 -7.93 17.34
C GLY A 525 -15.84 -6.77 18.26
N GLY A 526 -16.61 -7.00 19.34
CA GLY A 526 -17.09 -5.93 20.20
C GLY A 526 -18.05 -4.99 19.47
N ASN A 527 -17.98 -3.70 19.72
CA ASN A 527 -18.95 -2.72 19.18
C ASN A 527 -18.61 -2.21 17.75
N ILE A 528 -17.80 -2.94 16.97
CA ILE A 528 -17.38 -2.46 15.64
C ILE A 528 -18.56 -2.21 14.69
N MET A 529 -19.59 -3.08 14.75
CA MET A 529 -20.77 -2.97 13.88
C MET A 529 -21.63 -1.74 14.19
N SER A 530 -21.57 -1.21 15.40
CA SER A 530 -22.26 0.02 15.81
C SER A 530 -21.37 1.26 15.86
N SER A 531 -20.09 1.12 15.51
CA SER A 531 -19.09 2.19 15.64
C SER A 531 -19.23 3.34 14.63
N SER A 532 -19.97 3.11 13.54
CA SER A 532 -20.23 4.12 12.50
C SER A 532 -21.56 3.85 11.79
N ALA A 533 -22.13 4.90 11.17
CA ALA A 533 -23.33 4.77 10.34
C ALA A 533 -23.11 3.80 9.16
N ARG A 534 -21.91 3.75 8.59
CA ARG A 534 -21.53 2.79 7.54
C ARG A 534 -21.61 1.35 8.04
N ASN A 535 -21.06 1.09 9.23
CA ASN A 535 -21.06 -0.26 9.80
C ASN A 535 -22.47 -0.70 10.20
N ALA A 536 -23.29 0.20 10.74
CA ALA A 536 -24.71 -0.05 11.00
C ALA A 536 -25.48 -0.37 9.71
N TYR A 537 -25.20 0.32 8.62
CA TYR A 537 -25.78 0.01 7.30
C TYR A 537 -25.35 -1.39 6.81
N LEU A 538 -24.07 -1.74 6.98
CA LEU A 538 -23.56 -3.07 6.62
C LEU A 538 -24.25 -4.16 7.46
N ALA A 539 -24.47 -3.94 8.75
CA ALA A 539 -25.22 -4.85 9.60
C ALA A 539 -26.66 -5.08 9.07
N GLY A 540 -27.35 -4.00 8.68
CA GLY A 540 -28.67 -4.09 8.04
C GLY A 540 -28.63 -4.83 6.69
N LYS A 541 -27.58 -4.63 5.90
CA LYS A 541 -27.36 -5.37 4.65
C LYS A 541 -27.17 -6.86 4.91
N VAL A 542 -26.37 -7.24 5.92
CA VAL A 542 -26.20 -8.64 6.32
C VAL A 542 -27.55 -9.28 6.66
N GLY A 543 -28.40 -8.62 7.45
CA GLY A 543 -29.74 -9.11 7.79
C GLY A 543 -30.61 -9.36 6.57
N ARG A 544 -30.68 -8.39 5.64
CA ARG A 544 -31.48 -8.54 4.42
C ARG A 544 -31.01 -9.70 3.53
N ILE A 545 -29.71 -9.82 3.32
CA ILE A 545 -29.15 -10.89 2.50
C ILE A 545 -29.32 -12.24 3.17
N THR A 546 -29.15 -12.36 4.50
CA THR A 546 -29.36 -13.61 5.24
C THR A 546 -30.80 -14.07 5.12
N ARG A 547 -31.82 -13.20 5.25
CA ARG A 547 -33.24 -13.56 5.01
C ARG A 547 -33.44 -14.13 3.61
N LYS A 548 -32.86 -13.48 2.57
CA LYS A 548 -32.92 -13.92 1.19
C LYS A 548 -32.27 -15.28 0.99
N THR A 549 -31.10 -15.48 1.58
CA THR A 549 -30.38 -16.76 1.57
C THR A 549 -31.18 -17.88 2.20
N LEU A 550 -31.73 -17.67 3.41
CA LEU A 550 -32.55 -18.68 4.08
C LEU A 550 -33.84 -19.01 3.31
N TRP A 551 -34.45 -18.02 2.65
CA TRP A 551 -35.56 -18.27 1.75
C TRP A 551 -35.14 -19.16 0.59
N ALA A 552 -34.09 -18.87 -0.12
CA ALA A 552 -33.62 -19.65 -1.25
C ALA A 552 -33.20 -21.07 -0.86
N LEU A 553 -32.51 -21.23 0.28
CA LEU A 553 -32.12 -22.53 0.82
C LEU A 553 -33.37 -23.36 1.21
N ALA A 554 -34.40 -22.75 1.78
CA ALA A 554 -35.63 -23.42 2.09
C ALA A 554 -36.37 -23.91 0.84
N GLU A 555 -36.46 -23.10 -0.23
CA GLU A 555 -37.06 -23.48 -1.50
C GLU A 555 -36.26 -24.59 -2.21
N GLN A 556 -34.90 -24.54 -2.16
CA GLN A 556 -34.07 -25.62 -2.69
C GLN A 556 -34.24 -26.95 -1.93
N LEU A 557 -34.37 -26.92 -0.61
CA LEU A 557 -34.60 -28.09 0.24
C LEU A 557 -35.97 -28.74 0.00
N LYS A 558 -36.97 -28.00 -0.49
CA LYS A 558 -38.28 -28.56 -0.85
C LYS A 558 -38.26 -29.42 -2.09
N LYS A 559 -37.26 -29.16 -3.00
CA LYS A 559 -37.18 -29.84 -4.29
C LYS A 559 -36.50 -31.20 -4.25
N GLY A 560 -35.85 -31.57 -3.16
CA GLY A 560 -35.08 -32.79 -3.00
C GLY A 560 -35.34 -33.51 -1.67
N GLU A 561 -34.67 -34.64 -1.51
CA GLU A 561 -34.75 -35.48 -0.29
C GLU A 561 -33.57 -35.26 0.67
N PHE A 562 -32.58 -34.51 0.28
CA PHE A 562 -31.42 -34.23 1.12
C PHE A 562 -31.82 -33.40 2.35
N THR A 563 -31.37 -33.84 3.51
CA THR A 563 -31.54 -33.14 4.77
C THR A 563 -30.21 -32.64 5.33
N PRO A 564 -30.13 -31.40 5.82
CA PRO A 564 -28.94 -30.90 6.50
C PRO A 564 -28.65 -31.76 7.74
N ALA A 565 -27.47 -32.39 7.75
CA ALA A 565 -27.05 -33.27 8.82
C ALA A 565 -25.85 -32.75 9.64
N GLY A 566 -25.12 -31.79 9.11
CA GLY A 566 -23.99 -31.17 9.81
C GLY A 566 -23.74 -29.72 9.38
N PHE A 567 -23.49 -28.87 10.35
CA PHE A 567 -23.10 -27.45 10.15
C PHE A 567 -21.84 -27.16 10.88
N GLU A 568 -20.91 -26.39 10.24
CA GLU A 568 -19.63 -26.03 10.82
C GLU A 568 -18.92 -27.29 11.40
N VAL A 569 -18.96 -28.38 10.61
CA VAL A 569 -18.39 -29.67 11.04
C VAL A 569 -16.87 -29.54 11.01
N SER A 570 -16.28 -29.39 12.19
CA SER A 570 -14.83 -29.32 12.33
C SER A 570 -14.23 -30.70 12.25
N PHE A 571 -13.11 -30.80 11.55
CA PHE A 571 -12.26 -31.99 11.53
C PHE A 571 -10.79 -31.58 11.71
N SER A 572 -10.06 -32.45 12.36
CA SER A 572 -8.65 -32.24 12.64
C SER A 572 -7.91 -33.57 12.65
N ALA A 573 -6.59 -33.51 12.79
CA ALA A 573 -5.77 -34.72 12.96
C ALA A 573 -6.15 -35.53 14.22
N ILE A 574 -6.86 -34.93 15.17
CA ILE A 574 -7.35 -35.61 16.38
C ILE A 574 -8.45 -36.64 16.04
N ASP A 575 -9.25 -36.37 15.00
CA ASP A 575 -10.32 -37.28 14.55
C ASP A 575 -9.78 -38.55 13.88
N ASN A 576 -8.47 -38.64 13.70
CA ASN A 576 -7.75 -39.79 13.16
C ASN A 576 -8.19 -40.24 11.76
N LEU A 577 -8.69 -39.28 10.95
CA LEU A 577 -9.07 -39.51 9.56
C LEU A 577 -7.84 -39.58 8.67
N GLU A 578 -7.76 -40.60 7.81
CA GLU A 578 -6.62 -40.77 6.88
C GLU A 578 -6.59 -39.67 5.81
N ALA A 579 -7.76 -39.17 5.41
CA ALA A 579 -7.88 -38.02 4.54
C ALA A 579 -7.19 -36.76 5.10
N MET A 580 -7.08 -36.68 6.42
CA MET A 580 -6.51 -35.53 7.13
C MET A 580 -5.08 -35.73 7.59
N LYS A 581 -4.53 -36.98 7.48
CA LYS A 581 -3.19 -37.34 7.82
C LYS A 581 -2.50 -37.98 6.64
N ILE A 582 -1.82 -37.17 5.84
CA ILE A 582 -1.10 -37.61 4.67
C ILE A 582 0.36 -37.88 5.06
N SER A 583 0.81 -39.10 4.97
CA SER A 583 2.24 -39.45 5.16
C SER A 583 3.04 -38.88 3.99
N LEU A 584 4.04 -38.08 4.28
CA LEU A 584 4.96 -37.50 3.31
C LEU A 584 6.20 -38.38 3.16
N THR A 585 6.82 -38.75 4.27
CA THR A 585 7.94 -39.69 4.39
C THR A 585 7.71 -40.59 5.60
N GLU A 586 8.71 -41.41 5.98
CA GLU A 586 8.63 -42.24 7.22
C GLU A 586 8.46 -41.38 8.49
N ASP A 587 9.07 -40.20 8.53
CA ASP A 587 9.12 -39.32 9.70
C ASP A 587 8.25 -38.04 9.56
N GLU A 588 7.75 -37.75 8.39
CA GLU A 588 7.10 -36.47 8.07
C GLU A 588 5.67 -36.70 7.62
N ALA A 589 4.77 -35.82 8.04
CA ALA A 589 3.37 -35.89 7.72
C ALA A 589 2.76 -34.51 7.47
N LEU A 590 1.75 -34.48 6.64
CA LEU A 590 0.85 -33.34 6.46
C LEU A 590 -0.42 -33.60 7.26
N HIS A 591 -0.73 -32.72 8.20
CA HIS A 591 -1.94 -32.77 8.99
C HIS A 591 -2.85 -31.62 8.56
N LEU A 592 -3.96 -31.96 7.91
CA LEU A 592 -4.95 -31.00 7.50
C LEU A 592 -6.00 -30.81 8.60
N GLN A 593 -6.45 -29.57 8.75
CA GLN A 593 -7.58 -29.20 9.57
C GLN A 593 -8.51 -28.32 8.75
N GLY A 594 -9.79 -28.44 9.02
CA GLY A 594 -10.78 -27.67 8.29
C GLY A 594 -12.14 -27.74 8.96
N ARG A 595 -13.07 -27.06 8.31
CA ARG A 595 -14.44 -26.96 8.78
C ARG A 595 -15.35 -26.95 7.57
N ILE A 596 -16.23 -27.93 7.50
CA ILE A 596 -17.24 -28.05 6.45
C ILE A 596 -18.39 -27.13 6.85
N ASP A 597 -18.73 -26.15 6.05
CA ASP A 597 -19.80 -25.22 6.35
C ASP A 597 -21.14 -25.93 6.48
N ARG A 598 -21.46 -26.81 5.53
CA ARG A 598 -22.68 -27.61 5.56
C ARG A 598 -22.50 -28.95 4.86
N MET A 599 -22.99 -30.00 5.50
CA MET A 599 -23.10 -31.37 4.98
C MET A 599 -24.55 -31.82 5.00
N ASP A 600 -25.08 -32.15 3.84
CA ASP A 600 -26.44 -32.72 3.69
C ASP A 600 -26.35 -34.22 3.39
N LEU A 601 -27.24 -35.00 3.95
CA LEU A 601 -27.31 -36.44 3.75
C LEU A 601 -28.69 -36.83 3.22
N CYS A 602 -28.70 -37.89 2.40
CA CYS A 602 -29.88 -38.67 2.05
C CYS A 602 -29.52 -40.12 2.21
N GLU A 603 -30.40 -40.94 2.79
CA GLU A 603 -30.13 -42.34 3.09
C GLU A 603 -31.23 -43.25 2.56
N ASP A 604 -30.81 -44.38 1.98
CA ASP A 604 -31.69 -45.51 1.67
C ASP A 604 -31.24 -46.77 2.46
N GLU A 605 -31.77 -47.93 2.11
CA GLU A 605 -31.41 -49.18 2.81
C GLU A 605 -29.94 -49.57 2.64
N LYS A 606 -29.29 -49.20 1.53
CA LYS A 606 -27.93 -49.62 1.15
C LYS A 606 -26.91 -48.50 1.08
N HIS A 607 -27.37 -47.27 0.87
CA HIS A 607 -26.49 -46.15 0.57
C HIS A 607 -26.72 -45.00 1.53
N VAL A 608 -25.62 -44.20 1.74
CA VAL A 608 -25.68 -42.86 2.31
C VAL A 608 -25.11 -41.92 1.28
N TYR A 609 -25.94 -41.05 0.74
CA TYR A 609 -25.56 -40.01 -0.22
C TYR A 609 -25.10 -38.76 0.53
N VAL A 610 -23.92 -38.26 0.18
CA VAL A 610 -23.36 -37.08 0.87
C VAL A 610 -23.18 -35.93 -0.10
N LYS A 611 -23.65 -34.76 0.30
CA LYS A 611 -23.52 -33.49 -0.43
C LYS A 611 -22.83 -32.48 0.45
N ILE A 612 -21.75 -31.87 -0.07
CA ILE A 612 -20.93 -30.83 0.62
C ILE A 612 -21.28 -29.48 0.03
N ILE A 613 -21.52 -28.50 0.88
CA ILE A 613 -21.83 -27.13 0.50
C ILE A 613 -20.89 -26.21 1.30
N ASP A 614 -20.19 -25.32 0.58
CA ASP A 614 -19.35 -24.27 1.13
C ASP A 614 -19.92 -22.90 0.72
N TYR A 615 -20.15 -22.02 1.68
CA TYR A 615 -20.77 -20.72 1.45
C TYR A 615 -19.71 -19.72 0.98
N LYS A 616 -20.01 -18.95 -0.07
CA LYS A 616 -19.11 -17.90 -0.58
C LYS A 616 -19.83 -16.55 -0.68
N SER A 617 -19.29 -15.55 -0.01
CA SER A 617 -19.78 -14.17 -0.13
C SER A 617 -19.12 -13.38 -1.29
N GLY A 618 -18.24 -14.02 -2.06
CA GLY A 618 -17.54 -13.46 -3.19
C GLY A 618 -17.94 -14.13 -4.52
N SER A 619 -17.21 -13.83 -5.59
CA SER A 619 -17.46 -14.33 -6.96
C SER A 619 -16.73 -15.65 -7.28
N THR A 620 -16.34 -16.43 -6.28
CA THR A 620 -15.63 -17.70 -6.46
C THR A 620 -16.59 -18.73 -7.08
N SER A 621 -16.32 -19.20 -8.30
CA SER A 621 -17.06 -20.29 -8.96
C SER A 621 -16.25 -21.57 -8.99
N PHE A 622 -16.91 -22.71 -9.12
CA PHE A 622 -16.22 -24.00 -9.31
C PHE A 622 -15.52 -24.01 -10.66
N ASP A 623 -14.22 -24.29 -10.64
CA ASP A 623 -13.37 -24.36 -11.82
C ASP A 623 -12.51 -25.62 -11.77
N LEU A 624 -12.82 -26.60 -12.63
CA LEU A 624 -12.09 -27.86 -12.72
C LEU A 624 -10.61 -27.65 -13.11
N ALA A 625 -10.31 -26.60 -13.90
CA ALA A 625 -8.94 -26.28 -14.25
C ALA A 625 -8.17 -25.72 -13.05
N ALA A 626 -8.81 -24.83 -12.26
CA ALA A 626 -8.23 -24.32 -11.02
C ALA A 626 -7.97 -25.47 -10.02
N LEU A 627 -8.88 -26.42 -9.92
CA LEU A 627 -8.72 -27.61 -9.08
C LEU A 627 -7.52 -28.46 -9.57
N TYR A 628 -7.43 -28.72 -10.88
CA TYR A 628 -6.33 -29.48 -11.48
C TYR A 628 -4.96 -28.84 -11.19
N TYR A 629 -4.90 -27.51 -11.21
CA TYR A 629 -3.68 -26.75 -10.85
C TYR A 629 -3.45 -26.54 -9.35
N GLY A 630 -4.27 -27.13 -8.49
CA GLY A 630 -4.10 -27.05 -7.04
C GLY A 630 -4.62 -25.75 -6.39
N LEU A 631 -5.40 -24.94 -7.13
CA LEU A 631 -5.88 -23.62 -6.68
C LEU A 631 -7.28 -23.66 -6.03
N GLN A 632 -8.02 -24.79 -6.15
CA GLN A 632 -9.35 -25.01 -5.57
C GLN A 632 -9.49 -26.45 -5.06
N LEU A 633 -8.80 -26.81 -4.01
CA LEU A 633 -8.77 -28.17 -3.46
C LEU A 633 -9.83 -28.38 -2.36
N GLN A 634 -10.33 -27.31 -1.77
CA GLN A 634 -11.14 -27.28 -0.54
C GLN A 634 -12.35 -28.23 -0.60
N LEU A 635 -13.17 -28.13 -1.63
CA LEU A 635 -14.41 -28.92 -1.74
C LEU A 635 -14.16 -30.43 -1.82
N VAL A 636 -13.12 -30.85 -2.55
CA VAL A 636 -12.78 -32.26 -2.71
C VAL A 636 -12.20 -32.83 -1.43
N VAL A 637 -11.35 -32.08 -0.72
CA VAL A 637 -10.81 -32.45 0.59
C VAL A 637 -11.93 -32.60 1.61
N TYR A 638 -12.91 -31.71 1.59
CA TYR A 638 -14.07 -31.77 2.48
C TYR A 638 -14.96 -32.99 2.17
N MET A 639 -15.16 -33.31 0.90
CA MET A 639 -15.88 -34.52 0.49
C MET A 639 -15.12 -35.76 0.97
N ASP A 640 -13.80 -35.81 0.79
CA ASP A 640 -12.96 -36.96 1.20
C ASP A 640 -13.03 -37.19 2.71
N ALA A 641 -12.92 -36.13 3.52
CA ALA A 641 -13.08 -36.19 4.97
C ALA A 641 -14.48 -36.63 5.41
N ALA A 642 -15.52 -36.10 4.76
CA ALA A 642 -16.91 -36.43 5.07
C ALA A 642 -17.23 -37.90 4.75
N MET A 643 -16.78 -38.39 3.60
CA MET A 643 -16.94 -39.79 3.21
C MET A 643 -16.29 -40.74 4.21
N GLU A 644 -15.00 -40.50 4.55
CA GLU A 644 -14.29 -41.34 5.55
C GLU A 644 -14.99 -41.32 6.92
N LEU A 645 -15.48 -40.17 7.37
CA LEU A 645 -16.24 -40.06 8.61
C LEU A 645 -17.52 -40.84 8.59
N LEU A 646 -18.24 -40.82 7.45
CA LEU A 646 -19.50 -41.52 7.29
C LEU A 646 -19.30 -43.03 7.11
N GLU A 647 -18.27 -43.49 6.41
CA GLU A 647 -17.88 -44.92 6.32
C GLU A 647 -17.64 -45.53 7.70
N ARG A 648 -16.98 -44.84 8.59
CA ARG A 648 -16.78 -45.27 9.99
C ARG A 648 -18.06 -45.33 10.80
N ARG A 649 -19.03 -44.43 10.52
CA ARG A 649 -20.31 -44.39 11.23
C ARG A 649 -21.35 -45.36 10.70
N ASN A 650 -21.26 -45.73 9.41
CA ASN A 650 -22.18 -46.58 8.70
C ASN A 650 -21.46 -47.73 7.98
N PRO A 651 -20.88 -48.69 8.73
CA PRO A 651 -20.04 -49.77 8.13
C PRO A 651 -20.82 -50.71 7.22
N ASP A 652 -22.14 -50.74 7.34
CA ASP A 652 -23.02 -51.63 6.58
C ASP A 652 -23.62 -50.95 5.32
N LYS A 653 -23.36 -49.66 5.08
CA LYS A 653 -23.87 -48.89 3.95
C LYS A 653 -22.73 -48.36 3.06
N GLU A 654 -22.99 -48.33 1.77
CA GLU A 654 -22.07 -47.68 0.81
C GLU A 654 -22.21 -46.16 0.90
N ILE A 655 -21.10 -45.43 1.03
CA ILE A 655 -21.10 -43.95 1.02
C ILE A 655 -20.92 -43.46 -0.40
N VAL A 656 -21.87 -42.71 -0.92
CA VAL A 656 -21.92 -42.22 -2.30
C VAL A 656 -21.73 -40.72 -2.33
N PRO A 657 -20.72 -40.20 -3.02
CA PRO A 657 -20.58 -38.73 -3.21
C PRO A 657 -21.71 -38.27 -4.15
N ALA A 658 -22.57 -37.43 -3.66
CA ALA A 658 -23.66 -36.86 -4.44
C ALA A 658 -23.24 -35.57 -5.17
N GLY A 659 -22.43 -34.75 -4.53
CA GLY A 659 -21.87 -33.54 -5.14
C GLY A 659 -21.15 -32.61 -4.17
N VAL A 660 -20.36 -31.73 -4.74
CA VAL A 660 -19.64 -30.68 -4.03
C VAL A 660 -20.01 -29.33 -4.62
N PHE A 661 -20.31 -28.34 -3.76
CA PHE A 661 -20.93 -27.12 -4.20
C PHE A 661 -20.37 -25.89 -3.48
N TYR A 662 -20.25 -24.80 -4.23
CA TYR A 662 -20.26 -23.44 -3.71
C TYR A 662 -21.67 -22.89 -3.75
N TYR A 663 -22.11 -22.29 -2.66
CA TYR A 663 -23.36 -21.53 -2.60
C TYR A 663 -23.03 -20.06 -2.44
N HIS A 664 -23.47 -19.23 -3.40
CA HIS A 664 -23.23 -17.81 -3.38
C HIS A 664 -24.22 -17.07 -2.49
N ILE A 665 -23.72 -16.41 -1.44
CA ILE A 665 -24.48 -15.51 -0.60
C ILE A 665 -24.58 -14.16 -1.29
N ASP A 666 -25.67 -13.91 -1.99
CA ASP A 666 -25.85 -12.71 -2.81
C ASP A 666 -27.30 -12.20 -2.74
N ASP A 667 -27.49 -10.96 -3.20
CA ASP A 667 -28.79 -10.33 -3.39
C ASP A 667 -28.97 -10.00 -4.88
N PRO A 668 -29.24 -11.02 -5.72
CA PRO A 668 -29.23 -10.84 -7.16
C PRO A 668 -30.40 -9.97 -7.61
N MET A 669 -30.11 -9.01 -8.48
CA MET A 669 -31.13 -8.25 -9.19
C MET A 669 -31.60 -9.02 -10.41
N VAL A 670 -32.92 -9.03 -10.66
CA VAL A 670 -33.54 -9.60 -11.85
C VAL A 670 -34.08 -8.48 -12.73
N ASP A 671 -34.12 -8.73 -14.05
CA ASP A 671 -34.64 -7.75 -14.99
C ASP A 671 -36.16 -7.70 -14.89
N GLY A 672 -36.71 -6.49 -14.73
CA GLY A 672 -38.16 -6.28 -14.61
C GLY A 672 -38.96 -6.55 -15.90
N GLU A 673 -38.29 -6.59 -17.06
CA GLU A 673 -38.91 -6.94 -18.35
C GLU A 673 -39.16 -8.47 -18.46
N GLU A 674 -38.35 -9.28 -17.74
CA GLU A 674 -38.50 -10.75 -17.71
C GLU A 674 -39.47 -11.26 -16.62
N ALA A 675 -39.91 -10.40 -15.71
CA ALA A 675 -40.69 -10.77 -14.52
C ALA A 675 -42.02 -10.02 -14.49
N ALA A 676 -43.08 -10.70 -14.92
CA ALA A 676 -44.46 -10.15 -14.90
C ALA A 676 -45.18 -10.35 -13.56
N THR A 677 -44.79 -11.37 -12.79
CA THR A 677 -45.41 -11.72 -11.50
C THR A 677 -44.39 -11.90 -10.41
N LYS A 678 -44.81 -11.93 -9.14
CA LYS A 678 -43.93 -12.23 -8.00
C LYS A 678 -43.32 -13.62 -8.11
N GLU A 679 -44.09 -14.60 -8.59
CA GLU A 679 -43.62 -15.97 -8.82
C GLU A 679 -42.52 -16.02 -9.89
N ASP A 680 -42.61 -15.20 -10.94
CA ASP A 680 -41.55 -15.08 -11.94
C ASP A 680 -40.26 -14.49 -11.36
N VAL A 681 -40.39 -13.44 -10.52
CA VAL A 681 -39.25 -12.86 -9.81
C VAL A 681 -38.60 -13.91 -8.92
N ASP A 682 -39.35 -14.61 -8.10
CA ASP A 682 -38.86 -15.62 -7.16
C ASP A 682 -38.14 -16.77 -7.90
N ARG A 683 -38.68 -17.23 -9.02
CA ARG A 683 -38.06 -18.25 -9.85
C ARG A 683 -36.72 -17.75 -10.48
N LEU A 684 -36.69 -16.55 -11.01
CA LEU A 684 -35.46 -15.97 -11.60
C LEU A 684 -34.37 -15.76 -10.54
N VAL A 685 -34.75 -15.31 -9.34
CA VAL A 685 -33.83 -15.17 -8.22
C VAL A 685 -33.31 -16.55 -7.77
N LEU A 686 -34.15 -17.55 -7.62
CA LEU A 686 -33.74 -18.90 -7.24
C LEU A 686 -32.74 -19.48 -8.25
N LYS A 687 -33.02 -19.29 -9.55
CA LYS A 687 -32.09 -19.69 -10.63
C LYS A 687 -30.72 -18.99 -10.55
N LYS A 688 -30.68 -17.71 -10.17
CA LYS A 688 -29.43 -16.98 -9.94
C LYS A 688 -28.68 -17.43 -8.69
N LEU A 689 -29.38 -17.90 -7.68
CA LEU A 689 -28.84 -18.47 -6.43
C LEU A 689 -28.67 -20.01 -6.49
N ARG A 690 -28.70 -20.58 -7.69
CA ARG A 690 -28.39 -21.99 -7.95
C ARG A 690 -26.98 -22.32 -7.44
N MET A 691 -26.83 -23.48 -6.81
CA MET A 691 -25.53 -24.00 -6.41
C MET A 691 -24.61 -24.17 -7.63
N ASP A 692 -23.33 -23.87 -7.46
CA ASP A 692 -22.29 -24.06 -8.46
C ASP A 692 -21.29 -25.11 -7.96
N GLY A 693 -20.96 -26.12 -8.80
CA GLY A 693 -20.14 -27.20 -8.33
C GLY A 693 -20.12 -28.41 -9.26
N LEU A 694 -19.78 -29.57 -8.72
CA LEU A 694 -19.69 -30.85 -9.43
C LEU A 694 -20.71 -31.83 -8.84
N VAL A 695 -21.57 -32.39 -9.71
CA VAL A 695 -22.68 -33.27 -9.35
C VAL A 695 -22.40 -34.70 -9.80
N ASN A 696 -22.83 -35.69 -9.04
CA ASN A 696 -22.86 -37.10 -9.48
C ASN A 696 -23.78 -37.26 -10.68
N SER A 697 -23.29 -37.87 -11.76
CA SER A 697 -24.01 -38.00 -13.03
C SER A 697 -25.14 -39.05 -13.02
N GLU A 698 -25.27 -39.83 -11.96
CA GLU A 698 -26.30 -40.85 -11.85
C GLU A 698 -27.68 -40.18 -11.69
N LEU A 699 -28.64 -40.55 -12.56
CA LEU A 699 -30.00 -39.96 -12.56
C LEU A 699 -30.70 -40.12 -11.20
N GLU A 700 -30.47 -41.22 -10.52
CA GLU A 700 -31.01 -41.48 -9.20
C GLU A 700 -30.53 -40.44 -8.20
N VAL A 701 -29.24 -40.16 -8.17
CA VAL A 701 -28.62 -39.12 -7.30
C VAL A 701 -29.11 -37.70 -7.65
N ILE A 702 -29.25 -37.42 -8.95
CA ILE A 702 -29.76 -36.13 -9.42
C ILE A 702 -31.22 -35.93 -8.97
N SER A 703 -32.06 -36.97 -9.08
CA SER A 703 -33.47 -36.92 -8.67
C SER A 703 -33.64 -36.73 -7.15
N LEU A 704 -32.72 -37.25 -6.34
CA LEU A 704 -32.70 -36.97 -4.90
C LEU A 704 -32.40 -35.50 -4.56
N MET A 705 -31.72 -34.78 -5.45
CA MET A 705 -31.40 -33.34 -5.26
C MET A 705 -32.50 -32.40 -5.81
N ASP A 706 -33.09 -32.78 -6.96
CA ASP A 706 -34.19 -32.02 -7.61
C ASP A 706 -35.13 -32.95 -8.32
N GLN A 707 -36.26 -33.22 -7.67
CA GLN A 707 -37.35 -34.09 -8.20
C GLN A 707 -38.15 -33.41 -9.32
N GLU A 708 -38.08 -32.09 -9.42
CA GLU A 708 -38.87 -31.30 -10.38
C GLU A 708 -38.10 -30.94 -11.66
N ILE A 709 -36.93 -31.54 -11.92
CA ILE A 709 -36.12 -31.24 -13.05
C ILE A 709 -36.73 -31.70 -14.38
N GLU A 710 -37.19 -30.78 -15.22
CA GLU A 710 -37.72 -31.09 -16.56
C GLU A 710 -36.67 -30.94 -17.66
N LYS A 711 -35.93 -29.83 -17.67
CA LYS A 711 -34.90 -29.52 -18.70
C LYS A 711 -33.57 -29.07 -18.08
N ALA A 712 -33.62 -28.19 -17.12
CA ALA A 712 -32.47 -27.68 -16.39
C ALA A 712 -32.88 -27.40 -14.95
N SER A 713 -32.04 -27.78 -14.00
CA SER A 713 -32.31 -27.58 -12.60
C SER A 713 -32.11 -26.11 -12.18
N ASP A 714 -32.99 -25.62 -11.34
CA ASP A 714 -32.82 -24.31 -10.66
C ASP A 714 -32.01 -24.43 -9.35
N VAL A 715 -31.65 -25.67 -8.96
CA VAL A 715 -30.95 -25.98 -7.70
C VAL A 715 -29.48 -26.33 -7.94
N ILE A 716 -29.21 -27.17 -8.92
CA ILE A 716 -27.88 -27.74 -9.23
C ILE A 716 -27.50 -27.50 -10.69
N PRO A 717 -26.20 -27.50 -11.04
CA PRO A 717 -25.71 -27.22 -12.41
C PRO A 717 -25.88 -28.41 -13.35
N VAL A 718 -27.13 -28.90 -13.51
CA VAL A 718 -27.46 -30.04 -14.34
C VAL A 718 -28.58 -29.71 -15.33
N ALA A 719 -28.45 -30.23 -16.55
CA ALA A 719 -29.46 -30.19 -17.58
C ALA A 719 -29.78 -31.61 -18.10
N ILE A 720 -31.06 -31.92 -18.28
CA ILE A 720 -31.55 -33.22 -18.75
C ILE A 720 -32.31 -33.02 -20.07
N LYS A 721 -32.18 -33.95 -21.00
CA LYS A 721 -32.96 -34.01 -22.23
C LYS A 721 -33.29 -35.46 -22.53
N ASP A 722 -34.54 -35.75 -22.80
CA ASP A 722 -35.04 -37.10 -23.13
C ASP A 722 -34.63 -38.18 -22.10
N GLY A 723 -34.59 -37.80 -20.80
CA GLY A 723 -34.20 -38.66 -19.70
C GLY A 723 -32.70 -38.92 -19.56
N LEU A 724 -31.86 -38.17 -20.29
CA LEU A 724 -30.40 -38.30 -20.25
C LEU A 724 -29.76 -36.98 -19.81
N VAL A 725 -28.70 -37.07 -19.01
CA VAL A 725 -27.90 -35.90 -18.59
C VAL A 725 -27.13 -35.33 -19.81
N GLN A 726 -27.26 -34.04 -20.04
CA GLN A 726 -26.51 -33.32 -21.06
C GLN A 726 -25.14 -32.88 -20.53
N GLU A 727 -24.10 -33.72 -20.64
CA GLU A 727 -22.77 -33.43 -20.11
C GLU A 727 -22.20 -32.08 -20.56
N ALA A 728 -22.43 -31.71 -21.87
CA ALA A 728 -21.95 -30.44 -22.39
C ALA A 728 -22.60 -29.18 -21.75
N LYS A 729 -23.70 -29.35 -21.01
CA LYS A 729 -24.42 -28.26 -20.29
C LYS A 729 -24.50 -28.46 -18.80
N SER A 730 -23.82 -29.47 -18.30
CA SER A 730 -23.86 -29.88 -16.91
C SER A 730 -22.44 -29.99 -16.35
N SER A 731 -22.29 -29.70 -15.07
CA SER A 731 -21.06 -29.93 -14.35
C SER A 731 -21.21 -31.25 -13.58
N VAL A 732 -20.86 -32.35 -14.23
CA VAL A 732 -21.11 -33.71 -13.70
C VAL A 732 -19.88 -34.62 -13.77
N ALA A 733 -19.82 -35.59 -12.85
CA ALA A 733 -18.84 -36.66 -12.81
C ALA A 733 -19.50 -37.94 -12.28
N ASN A 734 -19.13 -39.11 -12.82
CA ASN A 734 -19.59 -40.40 -12.27
C ASN A 734 -18.79 -40.75 -10.99
N ARG A 735 -19.15 -41.82 -10.31
CA ARG A 735 -18.49 -42.28 -9.07
C ARG A 735 -17.00 -42.57 -9.27
N GLU A 736 -16.62 -43.14 -10.42
CA GLU A 736 -15.21 -43.44 -10.72
C GLU A 736 -14.38 -42.16 -10.83
N ARG A 737 -14.93 -41.13 -11.50
CA ARG A 737 -14.31 -39.81 -11.61
C ARG A 737 -14.19 -39.08 -10.25
N PHE A 738 -15.19 -39.19 -9.38
CA PHE A 738 -15.06 -38.70 -8.00
C PHE A 738 -13.95 -39.43 -7.25
N GLY A 739 -13.84 -40.73 -7.41
CA GLY A 739 -12.74 -41.55 -6.83
C GLY A 739 -11.35 -41.13 -7.35
N ALA A 740 -11.22 -40.97 -8.67
CA ALA A 740 -9.99 -40.50 -9.32
C ALA A 740 -9.63 -39.08 -8.85
N LEU A 741 -10.59 -38.18 -8.76
CA LEU A 741 -10.40 -36.82 -8.29
C LEU A 741 -9.87 -36.77 -6.84
N ARG A 742 -10.42 -37.57 -5.94
CA ARG A 742 -9.99 -37.70 -4.55
C ARG A 742 -8.51 -38.14 -4.48
N ARG A 743 -8.13 -39.18 -5.25
CA ARG A 743 -6.73 -39.66 -5.30
C ARG A 743 -5.81 -38.60 -5.89
N PHE A 744 -6.19 -37.96 -6.96
CA PHE A 744 -5.43 -36.87 -7.59
C PHE A 744 -5.17 -35.74 -6.61
N VAL A 745 -6.19 -35.27 -5.88
CA VAL A 745 -6.06 -34.21 -4.89
C VAL A 745 -5.13 -34.64 -3.74
N ARG A 746 -5.26 -35.87 -3.25
CA ARG A 746 -4.32 -36.40 -2.23
C ARG A 746 -2.87 -36.41 -2.75
N GLY A 747 -2.64 -36.77 -4.00
CA GLY A 747 -1.31 -36.72 -4.64
C GLY A 747 -0.77 -35.30 -4.71
N LYS A 748 -1.62 -34.32 -5.10
CA LYS A 748 -1.27 -32.88 -5.10
C LYS A 748 -0.90 -32.36 -3.72
N LEU A 749 -1.70 -32.68 -2.71
CA LEU A 749 -1.42 -32.27 -1.33
C LEU A 749 -0.10 -32.87 -0.81
N LYS A 750 0.16 -34.14 -1.15
CA LYS A 750 1.42 -34.82 -0.81
C LYS A 750 2.61 -34.14 -1.49
N GLY A 751 2.51 -33.88 -2.80
CA GLY A 751 3.55 -33.18 -3.55
C GLY A 751 3.88 -31.82 -2.97
N ALA A 752 2.87 -30.98 -2.76
CA ALA A 752 3.03 -29.66 -2.16
C ALA A 752 3.67 -29.74 -0.75
N GLY A 753 3.23 -30.70 0.08
CA GLY A 753 3.82 -30.91 1.40
C GLY A 753 5.32 -31.28 1.36
N LEU A 754 5.72 -32.13 0.43
CA LEU A 754 7.12 -32.50 0.22
C LEU A 754 7.96 -31.31 -0.25
N GLU A 755 7.50 -30.56 -1.24
CA GLU A 755 8.21 -29.38 -1.75
C GLU A 755 8.37 -28.30 -0.66
N ILE A 756 7.35 -28.07 0.16
CA ILE A 756 7.43 -27.14 1.30
C ILE A 756 8.51 -27.59 2.30
N LEU A 757 8.55 -28.89 2.65
CA LEU A 757 9.53 -29.42 3.59
C LEU A 757 10.95 -29.54 2.99
N ASP A 758 11.07 -29.60 1.67
CA ASP A 758 12.35 -29.46 0.95
C ASP A 758 12.82 -28.00 0.88
N GLY A 759 12.00 -27.07 1.31
CA GLY A 759 12.35 -25.66 1.42
C GLY A 759 12.11 -24.85 0.17
N ALA A 760 11.19 -25.27 -0.70
CA ALA A 760 10.81 -24.51 -1.88
C ALA A 760 10.15 -23.16 -1.49
N MET A 761 10.70 -22.07 -2.01
CA MET A 761 10.19 -20.72 -1.82
C MET A 761 10.40 -19.84 -3.06
N GLY A 762 10.32 -20.42 -4.26
CA GLY A 762 10.53 -19.70 -5.51
C GLY A 762 9.49 -18.60 -5.74
N ILE A 763 9.92 -17.47 -6.32
CA ILE A 763 9.01 -16.40 -6.76
C ILE A 763 8.49 -16.76 -8.16
N GLY A 764 7.47 -17.60 -8.20
CA GLY A 764 6.85 -18.11 -9.41
C GLY A 764 5.31 -17.99 -9.38
N PRO A 765 4.74 -16.77 -9.31
CA PRO A 765 3.30 -16.62 -9.23
C PRO A 765 2.60 -17.17 -10.48
N TYR A 766 1.45 -17.84 -10.31
CA TYR A 766 0.70 -18.31 -11.47
C TYR A 766 0.09 -17.18 -12.27
N LYS A 767 -0.15 -17.46 -13.56
CA LYS A 767 -0.95 -16.65 -14.45
C LYS A 767 -1.85 -17.51 -15.33
N GLN A 768 -3.17 -17.26 -15.28
CA GLN A 768 -4.19 -17.87 -16.11
C GLN A 768 -5.02 -16.77 -16.78
N GLY A 769 -4.92 -16.61 -18.08
CA GLY A 769 -5.55 -15.53 -18.79
C GLY A 769 -5.13 -14.16 -18.26
N ARG A 770 -6.07 -13.42 -17.66
CA ARG A 770 -5.83 -12.12 -17.01
C ARG A 770 -5.57 -12.24 -15.50
N ARG A 771 -5.95 -13.34 -14.87
CA ARG A 771 -5.79 -13.55 -13.42
C ARG A 771 -4.38 -13.98 -13.08
N THR A 772 -3.86 -13.45 -12.00
CA THR A 772 -2.53 -13.79 -11.47
C THR A 772 -2.58 -13.99 -9.96
N ALA A 773 -1.63 -14.74 -9.41
CA ALA A 773 -1.45 -14.84 -7.97
C ALA A 773 -1.12 -13.50 -7.30
N CYS A 774 -0.68 -12.53 -8.09
CA CYS A 774 -0.30 -11.20 -7.60
C CYS A 774 -1.49 -10.26 -7.39
N ASP A 775 -2.64 -10.50 -8.01
CA ASP A 775 -3.76 -9.52 -8.04
C ASP A 775 -4.23 -9.08 -6.64
N TYR A 776 -4.18 -9.96 -5.66
CA TYR A 776 -4.57 -9.70 -4.26
C TYR A 776 -3.48 -10.08 -3.26
N CYS A 777 -2.22 -10.18 -3.71
CA CYS A 777 -1.10 -10.54 -2.84
C CYS A 777 -0.67 -9.35 -1.98
N PRO A 778 -0.64 -9.47 -0.64
CA PRO A 778 -0.22 -8.37 0.23
C PRO A 778 1.30 -8.13 0.25
N TYR A 779 2.08 -9.01 -0.40
CA TYR A 779 3.54 -9.02 -0.29
C TYR A 779 4.29 -8.31 -1.42
N HIS A 780 3.63 -7.49 -2.24
CA HIS A 780 4.27 -6.76 -3.35
C HIS A 780 5.49 -5.94 -2.92
N GLY A 781 5.41 -5.31 -1.76
CA GLY A 781 6.50 -4.48 -1.23
C GLY A 781 7.72 -5.28 -0.73
N VAL A 782 7.60 -6.60 -0.61
CA VAL A 782 8.65 -7.48 -0.07
C VAL A 782 9.22 -8.40 -1.14
N CYS A 783 8.38 -8.95 -2.04
CA CYS A 783 8.80 -10.00 -2.95
C CYS A 783 9.74 -9.55 -4.08
N GLY A 784 9.69 -8.27 -4.48
CA GLY A 784 10.55 -7.73 -5.54
C GLY A 784 10.31 -8.31 -6.94
N PHE A 785 9.19 -9.01 -7.18
CA PHE A 785 8.85 -9.57 -8.49
C PHE A 785 8.70 -8.46 -9.54
N ASP A 786 9.62 -8.42 -10.50
CA ASP A 786 9.59 -7.46 -11.61
C ASP A 786 9.99 -8.13 -12.92
N ARG A 787 9.06 -8.27 -13.84
CA ARG A 787 9.26 -8.88 -15.15
C ARG A 787 10.28 -8.16 -16.06
N ARG A 788 10.69 -6.94 -15.70
CA ARG A 788 11.77 -6.23 -16.40
C ARG A 788 13.15 -6.77 -16.03
N LEU A 789 13.25 -7.47 -14.91
CA LEU A 789 14.47 -8.15 -14.49
C LEU A 789 14.49 -9.57 -15.03
N PRO A 790 15.64 -10.06 -15.54
CA PRO A 790 15.78 -11.42 -16.00
C PRO A 790 15.50 -12.45 -14.91
N GLY A 791 14.91 -13.58 -15.31
CA GLY A 791 14.60 -14.70 -14.40
C GLY A 791 13.26 -14.60 -13.68
N TYR A 792 12.61 -13.42 -13.62
CA TYR A 792 11.27 -13.30 -13.08
C TYR A 792 10.20 -13.58 -14.14
N GLU A 793 9.52 -14.69 -14.01
CA GLU A 793 8.46 -15.08 -14.92
C GLU A 793 7.20 -15.56 -14.18
N TYR A 794 6.04 -15.37 -14.81
CA TYR A 794 4.83 -16.04 -14.36
C TYR A 794 4.84 -17.51 -14.77
N ARG A 795 4.45 -18.39 -13.86
CA ARG A 795 4.08 -19.76 -14.17
C ARG A 795 2.75 -19.73 -14.94
N LYS A 796 2.82 -19.85 -16.27
CA LYS A 796 1.65 -19.80 -17.14
C LYS A 796 0.86 -21.09 -17.05
N LEU A 797 -0.37 -21.03 -16.55
CA LEU A 797 -1.30 -22.16 -16.56
C LEU A 797 -2.00 -22.23 -17.92
N LYS A 798 -1.97 -23.40 -18.53
CA LYS A 798 -2.63 -23.62 -19.82
C LYS A 798 -4.13 -23.74 -19.63
N ASP A 799 -4.91 -23.10 -20.49
CA ASP A 799 -6.34 -23.32 -20.54
C ASP A 799 -6.58 -24.74 -21.13
N LYS A 800 -7.13 -25.62 -20.30
CA LYS A 800 -7.44 -27.01 -20.65
C LYS A 800 -8.95 -27.18 -20.69
N LYS A 801 -9.40 -28.02 -21.61
CA LYS A 801 -10.82 -28.41 -21.66
C LYS A 801 -11.12 -29.45 -20.58
N PRO A 802 -12.36 -29.50 -20.05
CA PRO A 802 -12.74 -30.46 -19.02
C PRO A 802 -12.38 -31.91 -19.38
N GLU A 803 -12.56 -32.32 -20.62
CA GLU A 803 -12.25 -33.68 -21.09
C GLU A 803 -10.76 -34.01 -21.05
N GLU A 804 -9.91 -33.05 -21.38
CA GLU A 804 -8.44 -33.19 -21.28
C GLU A 804 -8.01 -33.35 -19.82
N ILE A 805 -8.63 -32.56 -18.92
CA ILE A 805 -8.36 -32.63 -17.47
C ILE A 805 -8.76 -34.00 -16.94
N TRP A 806 -9.94 -34.49 -17.29
CA TRP A 806 -10.40 -35.82 -16.86
C TRP A 806 -9.49 -36.93 -17.35
N GLN A 807 -9.04 -36.90 -18.63
CA GLN A 807 -8.10 -37.87 -19.18
C GLN A 807 -6.76 -37.91 -18.41
N GLU A 808 -6.25 -36.76 -18.00
CA GLU A 808 -5.01 -36.70 -17.23
C GLU A 808 -5.19 -37.17 -15.79
N ILE A 809 -6.31 -36.83 -15.14
CA ILE A 809 -6.66 -37.33 -13.80
C ILE A 809 -6.82 -38.86 -13.82
N GLU A 810 -7.56 -39.38 -14.80
CA GLU A 810 -7.80 -40.84 -14.95
C GLU A 810 -6.55 -41.58 -15.45
N GLY A 811 -5.68 -40.93 -16.25
CA GLY A 811 -4.44 -41.50 -16.78
C GLY A 811 -3.35 -41.66 -15.73
N GLY A 812 -3.22 -40.72 -14.80
CA GLY A 812 -2.30 -40.79 -13.66
C GLY A 812 -2.59 -41.98 -12.73
N ASP A 813 -3.86 -42.37 -12.62
CA ASP A 813 -4.26 -43.57 -11.86
C ASP A 813 -3.73 -44.92 -12.42
N ARG A 814 -3.43 -44.99 -13.72
CA ARG A 814 -2.95 -46.24 -14.36
C ARG A 814 -1.45 -46.46 -14.22
N GLU A 815 -0.69 -45.42 -13.89
CA GLU A 815 0.76 -45.51 -13.67
C GLU A 815 1.13 -45.84 -12.21
N GLU A 816 0.20 -45.60 -11.25
CA GLU A 816 0.40 -45.92 -9.81
C GLU A 816 -0.16 -47.29 -9.41
N GLN A 817 -0.90 -48.01 -10.25
CA GLN A 817 -1.34 -49.41 -10.07
C GLN A 817 -0.34 -50.39 -10.74
#